data_b9d9d358e87bb705a8514e901fbd6e22
#
_entry.id   b9d9d358e87bb705a8514e901fbd6e22
#
_cell.length_a   1.000
_cell.length_b   1.000
_cell.length_c   1.000
_cell.angle_alpha   90.00
_cell.angle_beta   90.00
_cell.angle_gamma   90.00
#
_symmetry.space_group_name_H-M   'P 1'
#
loop_
_entity.id
_entity.type
_entity.pdbx_description
1 polymer ?
#
loop_
_entity_poly.entity_id
_entity_poly.type
_entity_poly.pdbx_seq_one_letter_code
_entity_poly.pdbx_strand_id
1 'polypeptide(L)'
;MKKILILIAFIPVLAFSQGYKKHTLQKDKLSITLTEGVLNITPLTDKAIRIQWQKELAVEKEEFVLVNKHAIPAFKVTETPAKLNLSTKDVVVSFDKQTGALSYSNSAGKVFLSEKANSRRLTSATVMDQPCYVAEQGFNSPKDESLFGLGQFQDGQYNLRNVSRKLIQVNTQIAIPFLYSSKGYGILWHQYGLTYFNPADNSIALTKKEAGAVQTRDVEVTTTSGTQKVSQQQSLYSGNFKLDKPGDYTFMLDLGNMDNRHLLIIDGVAKIDQSNLWLPPAVSKIVHLEAGEHTVQVLCKASNKPALTWKIASDESVFRSPNAKSLDYVVFYGKNADEVIADYRGLSGNVPMLPLWAYGFWQCRERYTSGTHLVETIKEFRKRKFPVDVIVQDWQYWGKYGWGVPKFDETNYPNPEQFIKELHNLNAHFSVSVWENLDKKSDVAKPYLEKNLYLANSPWIDIFNPETQRTHWNALNTNLFSKGVDSWWMDATEPENDALADKQTYFGPGDFYRLTYPLFVSKAVYNGQRTADPDKRVTILTRSAFPGQQRYGIINWSGDIGSNWDVLKRQIVAGLNYNLTGMPYWATDIGGFFRPGRGQYTDEKYHDLLTRWFQWGVFCPIFRIHGYQTETEPWKYGEKVEANMRNMVNVRYRLMLYIYSAAWDISKNGSTLMRPMVMDFSADEKAVQQPYQYMFGKELLIAPVTEANTTEWEVYLPKTAGWYDYWTGKRYAGGQTIKAAAPQDRIPVLVKAGAIIPMAKEMQYTGEKPLDTLEIRVYKGDNGSFNLYEDEGDGYHYEKGSYTLIPFSWNEKTQTLSIGARQGTYPRYLKSRVFNIIMVKENNGVGVAEGKAFKSVVYTGKVLNIKV
;
A
#
# COMPACT_ATOMS: atom_id res chain seq x y z
N MET A 1 -35.73 -9.60 -68.22
CA MET A 1 -34.61 -8.95 -67.46
C MET A 1 -34.34 -9.73 -66.20
N LYS A 2 -33.27 -10.57 -66.19
CA LYS A 2 -32.83 -11.38 -65.07
C LYS A 2 -31.96 -10.50 -64.15
N LYS A 3 -32.39 -10.27 -62.93
CA LYS A 3 -31.57 -9.61 -61.90
C LYS A 3 -30.60 -10.63 -61.32
N ILE A 4 -29.31 -10.42 -61.56
CA ILE A 4 -28.23 -11.16 -60.90
C ILE A 4 -27.99 -10.53 -59.54
N LEU A 5 -28.26 -11.30 -58.49
CA LEU A 5 -27.93 -10.94 -57.10
C LEU A 5 -26.47 -11.37 -56.87
N ILE A 6 -25.55 -10.42 -56.78
CA ILE A 6 -24.17 -10.68 -56.34
C ILE A 6 -24.15 -10.74 -54.81
N LEU A 7 -23.98 -11.95 -54.29
CA LEU A 7 -23.74 -12.19 -52.87
C LEU A 7 -22.27 -11.91 -52.59
N ILE A 8 -21.95 -10.74 -52.03
CA ILE A 8 -20.61 -10.43 -51.52
C ILE A 8 -20.46 -11.17 -50.20
N ALA A 9 -19.75 -12.31 -50.22
CA ALA A 9 -19.32 -12.98 -49.00
C ALA A 9 -18.25 -12.11 -48.33
N PHE A 10 -18.58 -11.47 -47.21
CA PHE A 10 -17.61 -10.90 -46.28
C PHE A 10 -16.84 -12.05 -45.64
N ILE A 11 -15.70 -12.40 -46.18
CA ILE A 11 -14.71 -13.18 -45.43
C ILE A 11 -14.07 -12.21 -44.43
N PRO A 12 -14.15 -12.41 -43.13
CA PRO A 12 -13.39 -11.61 -42.20
C PRO A 12 -11.91 -11.93 -42.44
N VAL A 13 -11.19 -11.01 -43.08
CA VAL A 13 -9.74 -11.02 -43.10
C VAL A 13 -9.32 -10.80 -41.65
N LEU A 14 -9.03 -11.88 -40.96
CA LEU A 14 -8.27 -11.84 -39.72
C LEU A 14 -6.88 -11.30 -40.07
N ALA A 15 -6.75 -9.98 -40.05
CA ALA A 15 -5.46 -9.32 -40.20
C ALA A 15 -4.60 -9.72 -38.98
N PHE A 16 -3.70 -10.69 -39.17
CA PHE A 16 -2.63 -11.00 -38.20
C PHE A 16 -1.66 -9.81 -38.16
N SER A 17 -1.95 -8.81 -37.32
CA SER A 17 -1.15 -7.60 -37.19
C SER A 17 0.23 -7.83 -36.59
N GLN A 18 0.55 -9.05 -36.14
CA GLN A 18 1.74 -9.37 -35.36
C GLN A 18 2.58 -10.52 -35.95
N GLY A 19 2.52 -10.73 -37.25
CA GLY A 19 3.34 -11.75 -37.91
C GLY A 19 4.84 -11.50 -37.69
N TYR A 20 5.56 -12.54 -37.27
CA TYR A 20 7.03 -12.52 -37.18
C TYR A 20 7.67 -12.30 -38.57
N LYS A 21 8.61 -11.35 -38.68
CA LYS A 21 9.41 -11.11 -39.87
C LYS A 21 10.86 -11.54 -39.70
N LYS A 22 11.53 -11.00 -38.70
CA LYS A 22 12.95 -11.27 -38.40
C LYS A 22 13.26 -10.89 -36.96
N HIS A 23 14.44 -11.25 -36.47
CA HIS A 23 14.94 -10.79 -35.19
C HIS A 23 16.39 -10.31 -35.29
N THR A 24 16.81 -9.54 -34.31
CA THR A 24 18.18 -9.06 -34.15
C THR A 24 18.58 -9.18 -32.70
N LEU A 25 19.68 -9.89 -32.45
CA LEU A 25 20.27 -9.96 -31.11
C LEU A 25 21.19 -8.75 -30.91
N GLN A 26 20.92 -7.99 -29.88
CA GLN A 26 21.74 -6.87 -29.42
C GLN A 26 22.49 -7.27 -28.12
N LYS A 27 23.42 -6.43 -27.66
CA LYS A 27 24.18 -6.71 -26.44
C LYS A 27 23.28 -6.82 -25.19
N ASP A 28 22.18 -6.06 -25.17
CA ASP A 28 21.30 -5.87 -24.02
C ASP A 28 19.89 -6.44 -24.21
N LYS A 29 19.51 -6.83 -25.43
CA LYS A 29 18.13 -7.25 -25.75
C LYS A 29 18.01 -8.09 -27.01
N LEU A 30 16.88 -8.77 -27.12
CA LEU A 30 16.39 -9.37 -28.37
C LEU A 30 15.31 -8.47 -28.97
N SER A 31 15.53 -7.96 -30.19
CA SER A 31 14.55 -7.17 -30.94
C SER A 31 13.92 -8.02 -32.02
N ILE A 32 12.58 -8.14 -32.03
CA ILE A 32 11.76 -8.91 -32.96
C ILE A 32 10.98 -7.93 -33.84
N THR A 33 11.26 -7.92 -35.13
CA THR A 33 10.48 -7.15 -36.12
C THR A 33 9.21 -7.93 -36.45
N LEU A 34 8.08 -7.32 -36.17
CA LEU A 34 6.74 -7.84 -36.49
C LEU A 34 6.19 -7.20 -37.77
N THR A 35 5.01 -7.61 -38.17
CA THR A 35 4.28 -6.95 -39.29
C THR A 35 4.07 -5.46 -38.97
N GLU A 36 3.74 -5.15 -37.71
CA GLU A 36 3.63 -3.79 -37.23
C GLU A 36 4.56 -3.57 -36.01
N GLY A 37 5.58 -2.75 -36.20
CA GLY A 37 6.47 -2.33 -35.16
C GLY A 37 7.54 -3.35 -34.75
N VAL A 38 8.15 -3.09 -33.58
CA VAL A 38 9.26 -3.86 -33.01
C VAL A 38 8.94 -4.24 -31.56
N LEU A 39 9.05 -5.53 -31.27
CA LEU A 39 8.95 -6.07 -29.92
C LEU A 39 10.36 -6.28 -29.36
N ASN A 40 10.68 -5.59 -28.26
CA ASN A 40 11.94 -5.72 -27.55
C ASN A 40 11.75 -6.58 -26.28
N ILE A 41 12.60 -7.56 -26.10
CA ILE A 41 12.68 -8.41 -24.89
C ILE A 41 14.03 -8.09 -24.24
N THR A 42 13.99 -7.38 -23.12
CA THR A 42 15.18 -6.85 -22.43
C THR A 42 15.31 -7.49 -21.05
N PRO A 43 16.29 -8.38 -20.82
CA PRO A 43 16.56 -8.88 -19.47
C PRO A 43 17.20 -7.75 -18.63
N LEU A 44 16.55 -7.38 -17.54
CA LEU A 44 17.02 -6.36 -16.61
C LEU A 44 17.87 -6.97 -15.49
N THR A 45 17.49 -8.17 -15.05
CA THR A 45 18.22 -9.04 -14.12
C THR A 45 18.06 -10.49 -14.59
N ASP A 46 18.64 -11.47 -13.87
CA ASP A 46 18.40 -12.90 -14.16
C ASP A 46 16.91 -13.29 -13.98
N LYS A 47 16.12 -12.47 -13.26
CA LYS A 47 14.73 -12.73 -12.87
C LYS A 47 13.72 -11.71 -13.42
N ALA A 48 14.17 -10.53 -13.88
CA ALA A 48 13.31 -9.47 -14.39
C ALA A 48 13.49 -9.27 -15.89
N ILE A 49 12.37 -9.31 -16.63
CA ILE A 49 12.36 -9.16 -18.09
C ILE A 49 11.39 -8.04 -18.46
N ARG A 50 11.89 -6.99 -19.15
CA ARG A 50 11.05 -5.92 -19.71
C ARG A 50 10.64 -6.26 -21.13
N ILE A 51 9.37 -6.04 -21.42
CA ILE A 51 8.76 -6.20 -22.75
C ILE A 51 8.27 -4.85 -23.22
N GLN A 52 8.75 -4.44 -24.40
CA GLN A 52 8.31 -3.18 -25.03
C GLN A 52 7.93 -3.43 -26.48
N TRP A 53 6.70 -3.10 -26.84
CA TRP A 53 6.26 -3.11 -28.22
C TRP A 53 6.01 -1.68 -28.68
N GLN A 54 6.67 -1.30 -29.77
CA GLN A 54 6.70 0.04 -30.32
C GLN A 54 6.27 0.01 -31.80
N LYS A 55 5.44 0.97 -32.17
CA LYS A 55 5.08 1.25 -33.55
C LYS A 55 5.79 2.54 -34.03
N GLU A 56 5.05 3.47 -34.59
CA GLU A 56 5.57 4.69 -35.22
C GLU A 56 5.87 5.82 -34.24
N LEU A 57 5.13 5.88 -33.11
CA LEU A 57 5.32 6.93 -32.13
C LEU A 57 6.64 6.74 -31.33
N ALA A 58 7.24 7.85 -30.95
CA ALA A 58 8.40 7.85 -30.07
C ALA A 58 8.01 7.26 -28.70
N VAL A 59 8.88 6.40 -28.17
CA VAL A 59 8.72 5.85 -26.81
C VAL A 59 8.80 6.94 -25.75
N GLU A 60 8.27 6.64 -24.56
CA GLU A 60 8.52 7.46 -23.37
C GLU A 60 10.03 7.59 -23.14
N LYS A 61 10.51 8.83 -23.04
CA LYS A 61 11.92 9.13 -22.81
C LYS A 61 12.25 9.15 -21.33
N GLU A 62 11.26 9.49 -20.50
CA GLU A 62 11.44 9.63 -19.09
C GLU A 62 11.27 8.29 -18.38
N GLU A 63 12.24 7.93 -17.54
CA GLU A 63 12.17 6.74 -16.69
C GLU A 63 12.05 7.15 -15.23
N PHE A 64 10.85 6.97 -14.65
CA PHE A 64 10.55 7.39 -13.30
C PHE A 64 10.64 6.25 -12.29
N VAL A 65 10.54 5.02 -12.73
CA VAL A 65 10.39 3.83 -11.87
C VAL A 65 11.67 3.01 -11.79
N LEU A 66 12.18 2.59 -12.94
CA LEU A 66 13.37 1.70 -13.03
C LEU A 66 14.66 2.51 -13.03
N VAL A 67 14.97 3.13 -11.88
CA VAL A 67 16.06 4.14 -11.76
C VAL A 67 17.43 3.52 -11.53
N ASN A 68 17.52 2.30 -11.05
CA ASN A 68 18.78 1.61 -10.82
C ASN A 68 19.18 0.80 -12.06
N LYS A 69 20.38 1.07 -12.56
CA LYS A 69 20.96 0.32 -13.67
C LYS A 69 21.84 -0.81 -13.12
N HIS A 70 21.44 -2.04 -13.39
CA HIS A 70 22.26 -3.21 -13.12
C HIS A 70 23.15 -3.57 -14.31
N ALA A 71 24.18 -4.37 -14.06
CA ALA A 71 24.91 -5.01 -15.16
C ALA A 71 23.95 -5.89 -15.96
N ILE A 72 24.06 -5.84 -17.29
CA ILE A 72 23.25 -6.68 -18.15
C ILE A 72 23.53 -8.14 -17.82
N PRO A 73 22.50 -8.94 -17.47
CA PRO A 73 22.72 -10.35 -17.15
C PRO A 73 23.15 -11.12 -18.39
N ALA A 74 23.92 -12.19 -18.19
CA ALA A 74 24.24 -13.10 -19.28
C ALA A 74 22.97 -13.79 -19.80
N PHE A 75 22.73 -13.76 -21.09
CA PHE A 75 21.60 -14.44 -21.70
C PHE A 75 21.98 -15.09 -23.04
N LYS A 76 21.20 -16.08 -23.43
CA LYS A 76 21.33 -16.81 -24.71
C LYS A 76 20.03 -16.73 -25.48
N VAL A 77 20.14 -16.69 -26.82
CA VAL A 77 18.99 -16.81 -27.71
C VAL A 77 19.13 -18.09 -28.51
N THR A 78 18.06 -18.89 -28.55
CA THR A 78 17.95 -20.08 -29.39
C THR A 78 16.72 -19.95 -30.26
N GLU A 79 16.83 -20.48 -31.48
CA GLU A 79 15.77 -20.39 -32.49
C GLU A 79 15.39 -21.80 -32.96
N THR A 80 14.08 -22.00 -33.11
CA THR A 80 13.46 -23.14 -33.81
C THR A 80 12.54 -22.60 -34.94
N PRO A 81 12.04 -23.44 -35.83
CA PRO A 81 11.03 -23.00 -36.80
C PRO A 81 9.82 -22.30 -36.17
N ALA A 82 9.37 -22.76 -34.97
CA ALA A 82 8.19 -22.25 -34.30
C ALA A 82 8.47 -21.16 -33.25
N LYS A 83 9.67 -21.10 -32.64
CA LYS A 83 9.90 -20.28 -31.45
C LYS A 83 11.29 -19.61 -31.44
N LEU A 84 11.32 -18.44 -30.76
CA LEU A 84 12.55 -17.83 -30.29
C LEU A 84 12.56 -17.88 -28.77
N ASN A 85 13.65 -18.37 -28.17
CA ASN A 85 13.78 -18.42 -26.72
C ASN A 85 14.96 -17.55 -26.29
N LEU A 86 14.70 -16.58 -25.38
CA LEU A 86 15.71 -15.85 -24.66
C LEU A 86 15.82 -16.45 -23.26
N SER A 87 17.00 -16.90 -22.86
CA SER A 87 17.24 -17.55 -21.56
C SER A 87 18.28 -16.80 -20.75
N THR A 88 17.90 -16.34 -19.56
CA THR A 88 18.81 -15.92 -18.49
C THR A 88 19.16 -17.14 -17.62
N LYS A 89 19.78 -16.92 -16.46
CA LYS A 89 20.04 -17.98 -15.47
C LYS A 89 18.76 -18.56 -14.88
N ASP A 90 17.75 -17.73 -14.61
CA ASP A 90 16.55 -18.11 -13.84
C ASP A 90 15.26 -18.16 -14.68
N VAL A 91 15.19 -17.42 -15.80
CA VAL A 91 13.98 -17.27 -16.63
C VAL A 91 14.24 -17.58 -18.09
N VAL A 92 13.30 -18.27 -18.73
CA VAL A 92 13.24 -18.44 -20.18
C VAL A 92 12.00 -17.76 -20.71
N VAL A 93 12.18 -16.82 -21.65
CA VAL A 93 11.09 -16.18 -22.40
C VAL A 93 11.02 -16.81 -23.78
N SER A 94 9.88 -17.40 -24.11
CA SER A 94 9.62 -18.04 -25.40
C SER A 94 8.63 -17.21 -26.21
N PHE A 95 9.06 -16.71 -27.36
CA PHE A 95 8.20 -16.05 -28.34
C PHE A 95 7.72 -17.07 -29.36
N ASP A 96 6.42 -17.24 -29.48
CA ASP A 96 5.78 -18.09 -30.49
C ASP A 96 5.63 -17.33 -31.80
N LYS A 97 6.26 -17.82 -32.88
CA LYS A 97 6.30 -17.12 -34.17
C LYS A 97 4.96 -17.10 -34.91
N GLN A 98 4.06 -18.04 -34.59
CA GLN A 98 2.75 -18.14 -35.21
C GLN A 98 1.74 -17.18 -34.57
N THR A 99 1.71 -17.15 -33.25
CA THR A 99 0.72 -16.38 -32.46
C THR A 99 1.24 -15.01 -32.01
N GLY A 100 2.56 -14.80 -32.05
CA GLY A 100 3.23 -13.62 -31.49
C GLY A 100 3.22 -13.54 -29.96
N ALA A 101 2.68 -14.53 -29.25
CA ALA A 101 2.56 -14.52 -27.81
C ALA A 101 3.88 -14.92 -27.09
N LEU A 102 4.09 -14.34 -25.90
CA LEU A 102 5.20 -14.69 -25.02
C LEU A 102 4.74 -15.66 -23.94
N SER A 103 5.60 -16.61 -23.59
CA SER A 103 5.46 -17.43 -22.38
C SER A 103 6.74 -17.37 -21.57
N TYR A 104 6.58 -17.43 -20.23
CA TYR A 104 7.66 -17.30 -19.27
C TYR A 104 7.73 -18.59 -18.45
N SER A 105 8.90 -19.20 -18.41
CA SER A 105 9.17 -20.38 -17.60
C SER A 105 10.42 -20.17 -16.75
N ASN A 106 10.50 -20.90 -15.64
CA ASN A 106 11.73 -20.95 -14.86
C ASN A 106 12.78 -21.86 -15.54
N SER A 107 14.00 -21.87 -15.00
CA SER A 107 15.11 -22.69 -15.52
C SER A 107 14.83 -24.20 -15.55
N ALA A 108 13.85 -24.69 -14.77
CA ALA A 108 13.37 -26.09 -14.79
C ALA A 108 12.29 -26.35 -15.87
N GLY A 109 11.93 -25.34 -16.68
CA GLY A 109 10.93 -25.45 -17.75
C GLY A 109 9.47 -25.32 -17.30
N LYS A 110 9.19 -25.05 -16.02
CA LYS A 110 7.83 -24.83 -15.54
C LYS A 110 7.35 -23.45 -15.97
N VAL A 111 6.31 -23.39 -16.81
CA VAL A 111 5.65 -22.14 -17.21
C VAL A 111 4.91 -21.56 -16.02
N PHE A 112 5.16 -20.29 -15.69
CA PHE A 112 4.50 -19.58 -14.60
C PHE A 112 3.60 -18.44 -15.10
N LEU A 113 3.84 -17.91 -16.31
CA LEU A 113 3.04 -16.87 -16.96
C LEU A 113 3.04 -17.06 -18.48
N SER A 114 1.94 -16.74 -19.14
CA SER A 114 1.88 -16.63 -20.58
C SER A 114 0.93 -15.53 -21.02
N GLU A 115 1.28 -14.83 -22.10
CA GLU A 115 0.34 -13.94 -22.79
C GLU A 115 -0.80 -14.73 -23.42
N LYS A 116 -1.97 -14.13 -23.50
CA LYS A 116 -3.07 -14.63 -24.30
C LYS A 116 -2.75 -14.41 -25.78
N ALA A 117 -2.87 -15.46 -26.58
CA ALA A 117 -2.63 -15.35 -28.03
C ALA A 117 -3.48 -14.25 -28.67
N ASN A 118 -2.89 -13.43 -29.54
CA ASN A 118 -3.52 -12.34 -30.27
C ASN A 118 -4.16 -11.25 -29.38
N SER A 119 -3.73 -11.09 -28.10
CA SER A 119 -4.28 -10.09 -27.19
C SER A 119 -3.49 -8.78 -27.12
N ARG A 120 -2.25 -8.76 -27.63
CA ARG A 120 -1.41 -7.56 -27.64
C ARG A 120 -1.93 -6.56 -28.66
N ARG A 121 -2.25 -5.32 -28.22
CA ARG A 121 -2.85 -4.29 -29.08
C ARG A 121 -2.23 -2.92 -28.81
N LEU A 122 -2.03 -2.14 -29.89
CA LEU A 122 -1.80 -0.70 -29.89
C LEU A 122 -2.74 -0.09 -30.93
N THR A 123 -3.85 0.47 -30.46
CA THR A 123 -4.86 1.13 -31.30
C THR A 123 -4.63 2.64 -31.24
N SER A 124 -4.55 3.30 -32.39
CA SER A 124 -4.34 4.75 -32.50
C SER A 124 -5.43 5.53 -31.74
N ALA A 125 -5.02 6.54 -31.02
CA ALA A 125 -5.85 7.43 -30.23
C ALA A 125 -5.22 8.83 -30.20
N THR A 126 -5.91 9.79 -29.58
CA THR A 126 -5.43 11.16 -29.42
C THR A 126 -5.83 11.68 -28.03
N VAL A 127 -4.93 12.40 -27.38
CA VAL A 127 -5.17 13.11 -26.12
C VAL A 127 -4.61 14.52 -26.20
N MET A 128 -5.40 15.54 -25.92
CA MET A 128 -5.01 16.97 -26.04
C MET A 128 -4.27 17.26 -27.38
N ASP A 129 -4.84 16.80 -28.49
CA ASP A 129 -4.30 16.91 -29.86
C ASP A 129 -2.93 16.22 -30.09
N GLN A 130 -2.45 15.43 -29.12
CA GLN A 130 -1.25 14.62 -29.30
C GLN A 130 -1.60 13.17 -29.63
N PRO A 131 -0.95 12.56 -30.67
CA PRO A 131 -1.17 11.17 -31.01
C PRO A 131 -0.67 10.25 -29.90
N CYS A 132 -1.45 9.22 -29.61
CA CYS A 132 -1.13 8.18 -28.64
C CYS A 132 -1.71 6.84 -29.07
N TYR A 133 -1.59 5.83 -28.23
CA TYR A 133 -2.22 4.53 -28.40
C TYR A 133 -3.06 4.16 -27.18
N VAL A 134 -4.14 3.42 -27.43
CA VAL A 134 -4.69 2.51 -26.42
C VAL A 134 -3.80 1.27 -26.42
N ALA A 135 -3.05 1.07 -25.35
CA ALA A 135 -2.20 -0.10 -25.18
C ALA A 135 -2.94 -1.17 -24.36
N GLU A 136 -2.97 -2.40 -24.87
CA GLU A 136 -3.65 -3.52 -24.21
C GLU A 136 -2.83 -4.81 -24.31
N GLN A 137 -2.80 -5.58 -23.20
CA GLN A 137 -2.21 -6.92 -23.13
C GLN A 137 -3.05 -7.83 -22.23
N GLY A 138 -3.44 -8.98 -22.78
CA GLY A 138 -4.06 -10.08 -22.04
C GLY A 138 -3.05 -11.15 -21.64
N PHE A 139 -3.25 -11.74 -20.47
CA PHE A 139 -2.50 -12.85 -19.92
C PHE A 139 -3.44 -14.00 -19.58
N ASN A 140 -2.99 -15.23 -19.78
CA ASN A 140 -3.72 -16.39 -19.26
C ASN A 140 -3.68 -16.40 -17.73
N SER A 141 -4.83 -16.57 -17.10
CA SER A 141 -5.00 -16.59 -15.65
C SER A 141 -5.85 -17.78 -15.23
N PRO A 142 -5.23 -18.96 -15.02
CA PRO A 142 -5.97 -20.19 -14.74
C PRO A 142 -6.69 -20.15 -13.39
N LYS A 143 -7.69 -21.04 -13.21
CA LYS A 143 -8.59 -21.04 -12.03
C LYS A 143 -7.86 -21.24 -10.69
N ASP A 144 -6.74 -21.93 -10.70
CA ASP A 144 -5.90 -22.21 -9.52
C ASP A 144 -4.89 -21.10 -9.21
N GLU A 145 -5.03 -19.95 -9.87
CA GLU A 145 -4.23 -18.76 -9.62
C GLU A 145 -4.99 -17.72 -8.81
N SER A 146 -4.34 -17.14 -7.81
CA SER A 146 -4.82 -15.96 -7.09
C SER A 146 -3.93 -14.77 -7.42
N LEU A 147 -4.56 -13.61 -7.65
CA LEU A 147 -3.92 -12.36 -8.03
C LEU A 147 -4.12 -11.32 -6.93
N PHE A 148 -3.09 -10.54 -6.65
CA PHE A 148 -3.05 -9.56 -5.55
C PHE A 148 -2.34 -8.28 -5.99
N GLY A 149 -2.44 -7.22 -5.17
CA GLY A 149 -1.71 -5.98 -5.41
C GLY A 149 -2.58 -4.88 -6.00
N LEU A 150 -2.09 -4.17 -7.02
CA LEU A 150 -2.67 -3.00 -7.69
C LEU A 150 -2.88 -1.78 -6.77
N GLY A 151 -2.50 -1.84 -5.49
CA GLY A 151 -2.61 -0.75 -4.53
C GLY A 151 -3.69 -0.96 -3.48
N GLN A 152 -4.34 0.13 -3.07
CA GLN A 152 -5.37 0.18 -2.03
C GLN A 152 -6.72 0.51 -2.64
N PHE A 153 -7.75 -0.30 -2.33
CA PHE A 153 -9.13 -0.11 -2.81
C PHE A 153 -10.14 -0.32 -1.67
N GLN A 154 -11.33 0.29 -1.79
CA GLN A 154 -12.35 0.31 -0.73
C GLN A 154 -13.46 -0.73 -0.90
N ASP A 155 -13.32 -1.70 -1.80
CA ASP A 155 -14.36 -2.68 -2.11
C ASP A 155 -14.21 -4.04 -1.43
N GLY A 156 -13.10 -4.24 -0.69
CA GLY A 156 -12.84 -5.47 0.05
C GLY A 156 -12.48 -6.70 -0.81
N GLN A 157 -12.13 -6.51 -2.09
CA GLN A 157 -11.71 -7.60 -2.96
C GLN A 157 -10.26 -8.00 -2.67
N TYR A 158 -10.05 -9.16 -2.07
CA TYR A 158 -8.72 -9.65 -1.70
C TYR A 158 -8.02 -10.31 -2.88
N ASN A 159 -8.65 -11.32 -3.50
CA ASN A 159 -8.18 -11.94 -4.74
C ASN A 159 -8.73 -11.16 -5.93
N LEU A 160 -7.82 -10.62 -6.76
CA LEU A 160 -8.17 -9.74 -7.87
C LEU A 160 -8.47 -10.48 -9.19
N ARG A 161 -8.43 -11.80 -9.19
CA ARG A 161 -8.78 -12.58 -10.38
C ARG A 161 -10.23 -12.25 -10.80
N ASN A 162 -10.42 -11.87 -12.07
CA ASN A 162 -11.69 -11.39 -12.63
C ASN A 162 -12.25 -10.06 -12.05
N VAL A 163 -11.56 -9.41 -11.12
CA VAL A 163 -11.99 -8.10 -10.60
C VAL A 163 -11.61 -7.00 -11.58
N SER A 164 -12.55 -6.16 -11.98
CA SER A 164 -12.26 -4.96 -12.78
C SER A 164 -11.73 -3.82 -11.89
N ARG A 165 -10.75 -3.06 -12.39
CA ARG A 165 -10.17 -1.92 -11.68
C ARG A 165 -9.97 -0.74 -12.64
N LYS A 166 -10.34 0.46 -12.17
CA LYS A 166 -9.91 1.74 -12.75
C LYS A 166 -8.80 2.30 -11.88
N LEU A 167 -7.58 2.25 -12.36
CA LEU A 167 -6.40 2.69 -11.63
C LEU A 167 -6.24 4.19 -11.81
N ILE A 168 -6.70 4.96 -10.84
CA ILE A 168 -6.54 6.42 -10.69
C ILE A 168 -6.18 6.73 -9.25
N GLN A 169 -5.56 7.89 -9.03
CA GLN A 169 -5.25 8.40 -7.70
C GLN A 169 -6.38 9.32 -7.24
N VAL A 170 -7.10 8.92 -6.18
CA VAL A 170 -8.14 9.72 -5.53
C VAL A 170 -8.17 9.43 -4.03
N ASN A 171 -8.81 10.31 -3.24
CA ASN A 171 -8.96 10.05 -1.81
C ASN A 171 -9.54 8.64 -1.55
N THR A 172 -9.01 7.93 -0.58
CA THR A 172 -9.30 6.53 -0.19
C THR A 172 -8.86 5.44 -1.19
N GLN A 173 -8.32 5.80 -2.36
CA GLN A 173 -7.78 4.84 -3.34
C GLN A 173 -6.35 5.19 -3.74
N ILE A 174 -5.47 4.21 -3.70
CA ILE A 174 -4.10 4.30 -4.19
C ILE A 174 -3.93 3.30 -5.33
N ALA A 175 -3.58 3.79 -6.51
CA ALA A 175 -3.40 2.98 -7.71
C ALA A 175 -1.91 2.74 -8.01
N ILE A 176 -1.49 1.48 -7.89
CA ILE A 176 -0.11 1.04 -8.14
C ILE A 176 -0.18 -0.09 -9.17
N PRO A 177 0.22 0.12 -10.43
CA PRO A 177 0.08 -0.89 -11.48
C PRO A 177 1.13 -2.01 -11.35
N PHE A 178 1.20 -2.61 -10.17
CA PHE A 178 2.01 -3.80 -9.86
C PHE A 178 1.10 -4.91 -9.32
N LEU A 179 1.07 -6.03 -10.06
CA LEU A 179 0.30 -7.23 -9.76
C LEU A 179 1.23 -8.33 -9.26
N TYR A 180 0.84 -9.03 -8.20
CA TYR A 180 1.52 -10.23 -7.71
C TYR A 180 0.63 -11.47 -7.87
N SER A 181 1.23 -12.59 -8.30
CA SER A 181 0.55 -13.87 -8.48
C SER A 181 1.01 -14.94 -7.48
N SER A 182 0.06 -15.75 -7.01
CA SER A 182 0.35 -16.96 -6.21
C SER A 182 1.24 -17.99 -6.93
N LYS A 183 1.46 -17.82 -8.24
CA LYS A 183 2.39 -18.66 -9.05
C LYS A 183 3.86 -18.22 -8.93
N GLY A 184 4.18 -17.19 -8.14
CA GLY A 184 5.54 -16.71 -7.87
C GLY A 184 6.08 -15.74 -8.92
N TYR A 185 5.23 -14.89 -9.46
CA TYR A 185 5.65 -13.79 -10.34
C TYR A 185 4.97 -12.47 -10.00
N GLY A 186 5.58 -11.37 -10.43
CA GLY A 186 4.99 -10.04 -10.43
C GLY A 186 4.94 -9.46 -11.85
N ILE A 187 3.96 -8.60 -12.12
CA ILE A 187 3.88 -7.78 -13.35
C ILE A 187 3.82 -6.31 -12.95
N LEU A 188 4.81 -5.54 -13.37
CA LEU A 188 4.73 -4.09 -13.39
C LEU A 188 4.20 -3.67 -14.77
N TRP A 189 2.98 -3.14 -14.82
CA TRP A 189 2.46 -2.49 -16.02
C TRP A 189 3.04 -1.08 -16.09
N HIS A 190 4.07 -0.91 -16.92
CA HIS A 190 4.95 0.24 -16.90
C HIS A 190 4.37 1.42 -17.71
N GLN A 191 3.22 1.92 -17.28
CA GLN A 191 2.52 3.07 -17.82
C GLN A 191 2.27 4.10 -16.71
N TYR A 192 2.34 5.38 -17.02
CA TYR A 192 2.25 6.48 -16.05
C TYR A 192 0.87 7.13 -15.97
N GLY A 193 0.03 6.87 -16.95
CA GLY A 193 -1.33 7.39 -17.06
C GLY A 193 -2.40 6.43 -16.56
N LEU A 194 -3.66 6.81 -16.78
CA LEU A 194 -4.82 5.98 -16.48
C LEU A 194 -4.64 4.55 -16.99
N THR A 195 -4.94 3.59 -16.15
CA THR A 195 -4.87 2.16 -16.49
C THR A 195 -6.13 1.46 -16.01
N TYR A 196 -6.61 0.52 -16.80
CA TYR A 196 -7.65 -0.44 -16.42
C TYR A 196 -7.04 -1.83 -16.25
N PHE A 197 -7.41 -2.51 -15.20
CA PHE A 197 -7.18 -3.94 -15.04
C PHE A 197 -8.50 -4.68 -15.21
N ASN A 198 -8.53 -5.74 -16.01
CA ASN A 198 -9.73 -6.50 -16.37
C ASN A 198 -10.89 -5.59 -16.82
N PRO A 199 -10.70 -4.70 -17.83
CA PRO A 199 -11.77 -3.84 -18.30
C PRO A 199 -13.01 -4.65 -18.69
N ALA A 200 -14.18 -4.17 -18.32
CA ALA A 200 -15.47 -4.76 -18.70
C ALA A 200 -16.00 -3.99 -19.90
N ASP A 201 -16.12 -4.68 -21.04
CA ASP A 201 -16.38 -4.02 -22.32
C ASP A 201 -17.85 -4.02 -22.75
N ASN A 202 -18.71 -4.82 -22.10
CA ASN A 202 -20.15 -4.79 -22.37
C ASN A 202 -20.78 -3.68 -21.51
N SER A 203 -21.47 -2.75 -22.14
CA SER A 203 -22.15 -1.64 -21.49
C SER A 203 -23.65 -1.89 -21.33
N ILE A 204 -24.22 -1.36 -20.25
CA ILE A 204 -25.66 -1.34 -20.03
C ILE A 204 -26.14 0.09 -20.23
N ALA A 205 -27.13 0.29 -21.14
CA ALA A 205 -27.73 1.58 -21.34
C ALA A 205 -28.56 1.96 -20.11
N LEU A 206 -28.19 3.07 -19.48
CA LEU A 206 -28.86 3.59 -18.28
C LEU A 206 -29.72 4.81 -18.65
N THR A 207 -31.01 4.74 -18.34
CA THR A 207 -31.96 5.86 -18.53
C THR A 207 -32.28 6.49 -17.19
N LYS A 208 -32.14 7.81 -17.11
CA LYS A 208 -32.50 8.59 -15.92
C LYS A 208 -34.03 8.61 -15.78
N LYS A 209 -34.55 8.24 -14.61
CA LYS A 209 -35.98 8.35 -14.29
C LYS A 209 -36.38 9.80 -14.05
N GLU A 210 -37.55 10.21 -14.58
CA GLU A 210 -38.05 11.57 -14.45
C GLU A 210 -38.33 12.01 -13.00
N ALA A 211 -38.51 13.30 -12.79
CA ALA A 211 -38.40 14.06 -11.54
C ALA A 211 -39.32 13.69 -10.36
N GLY A 212 -40.20 12.66 -10.45
CA GLY A 212 -40.92 12.13 -9.31
C GLY A 212 -40.08 11.26 -8.35
N ALA A 213 -38.86 10.90 -8.74
CA ALA A 213 -37.98 10.00 -7.99
C ALA A 213 -36.70 10.70 -7.46
N VAL A 214 -36.66 12.05 -7.42
CA VAL A 214 -35.51 12.78 -6.87
C VAL A 214 -35.56 12.66 -5.33
N GLN A 215 -34.71 11.82 -4.78
CA GLN A 215 -34.51 11.77 -3.34
C GLN A 215 -33.48 12.83 -2.95
N THR A 216 -33.84 13.70 -2.01
CA THR A 216 -32.86 14.56 -1.33
C THR A 216 -32.26 13.78 -0.15
N ARG A 217 -30.93 13.79 -0.06
CA ARG A 217 -30.22 13.23 1.08
C ARG A 217 -29.37 14.35 1.71
N ASP A 218 -29.51 14.54 3.00
CA ASP A 218 -28.62 15.42 3.74
C ASP A 218 -27.26 14.73 3.88
N VAL A 219 -26.22 15.38 3.38
CA VAL A 219 -24.83 14.95 3.51
C VAL A 219 -24.03 16.02 4.23
N GLU A 220 -23.13 15.62 5.09
CA GLU A 220 -22.16 16.53 5.69
C GLU A 220 -21.05 16.78 4.69
N VAL A 221 -20.78 18.05 4.39
CA VAL A 221 -19.72 18.48 3.48
C VAL A 221 -18.72 19.31 4.27
N THR A 222 -17.46 18.97 4.20
CA THR A 222 -16.39 19.78 4.79
C THR A 222 -16.12 20.98 3.92
N THR A 223 -16.18 22.16 4.51
CA THR A 223 -15.83 23.43 3.85
C THR A 223 -14.66 24.08 4.59
N THR A 224 -14.06 25.10 4.01
CA THR A 224 -13.01 25.91 4.67
C THR A 224 -13.48 26.56 5.98
N SER A 225 -14.79 26.64 6.20
CA SER A 225 -15.42 27.21 7.41
C SER A 225 -15.97 26.15 8.37
N GLY A 226 -15.76 24.86 8.10
CA GLY A 226 -16.24 23.74 8.91
C GLY A 226 -17.21 22.84 8.18
N THR A 227 -17.80 21.88 8.90
CA THR A 227 -18.78 20.94 8.33
C THR A 227 -20.15 21.60 8.22
N GLN A 228 -20.74 21.50 7.04
CA GLN A 228 -22.10 21.95 6.76
C GLN A 228 -22.95 20.78 6.27
N LYS A 229 -24.20 20.69 6.73
CA LYS A 229 -25.18 19.79 6.13
C LYS A 229 -25.70 20.43 4.85
N VAL A 230 -25.53 19.72 3.74
CA VAL A 230 -26.00 20.12 2.42
C VAL A 230 -26.99 19.09 1.93
N SER A 231 -28.18 19.52 1.55
CA SER A 231 -29.16 18.66 0.89
C SER A 231 -28.70 18.35 -0.52
N GLN A 232 -28.35 17.08 -0.78
CA GLN A 232 -27.83 16.65 -2.04
C GLN A 232 -28.90 15.94 -2.85
N GLN A 233 -29.19 16.45 -4.04
CA GLN A 233 -30.09 15.79 -4.97
C GLN A 233 -29.45 14.52 -5.54
N GLN A 234 -30.22 13.43 -5.54
CA GLN A 234 -29.87 12.16 -6.12
C GLN A 234 -30.72 11.86 -7.35
N SER A 235 -30.16 11.14 -8.30
CA SER A 235 -30.84 10.66 -9.49
C SER A 235 -30.84 9.15 -9.52
N LEU A 236 -31.99 8.57 -9.87
CA LEU A 236 -32.15 7.15 -10.11
C LEU A 236 -32.04 6.88 -11.60
N TYR A 237 -31.16 5.96 -11.95
CA TYR A 237 -31.02 5.44 -13.31
C TYR A 237 -31.51 3.98 -13.35
N SER A 238 -32.08 3.55 -14.47
CA SER A 238 -32.48 2.15 -14.68
C SER A 238 -32.11 1.69 -16.07
N GLY A 239 -31.90 0.39 -16.21
CA GLY A 239 -31.60 -0.26 -17.47
C GLY A 239 -31.93 -1.74 -17.42
N ASN A 240 -31.90 -2.39 -18.58
CA ASN A 240 -32.06 -3.82 -18.74
C ASN A 240 -30.90 -4.39 -19.54
N PHE A 241 -30.58 -5.64 -19.31
CA PHE A 241 -29.57 -6.38 -20.08
C PHE A 241 -29.94 -7.86 -20.10
N LYS A 242 -29.37 -8.58 -21.07
CA LYS A 242 -29.62 -10.00 -21.26
C LYS A 242 -28.33 -10.79 -21.16
N LEU A 243 -28.39 -11.93 -20.46
CA LEU A 243 -27.29 -12.89 -20.36
C LEU A 243 -27.64 -14.19 -21.09
N ASP A 244 -26.72 -14.70 -21.90
CA ASP A 244 -26.93 -15.91 -22.69
C ASP A 244 -26.70 -17.20 -21.90
N LYS A 245 -25.98 -17.12 -20.77
CA LYS A 245 -25.65 -18.28 -19.93
C LYS A 245 -25.49 -17.89 -18.46
N PRO A 246 -25.71 -18.82 -17.51
CA PRO A 246 -25.44 -18.58 -16.11
C PRO A 246 -23.92 -18.50 -15.85
N GLY A 247 -23.52 -17.77 -14.82
CA GLY A 247 -22.13 -17.66 -14.42
C GLY A 247 -21.81 -16.48 -13.52
N ASP A 248 -20.53 -16.34 -13.22
CA ASP A 248 -20.01 -15.21 -12.48
C ASP A 248 -19.70 -14.08 -13.45
N TYR A 249 -20.27 -12.91 -13.17
CA TYR A 249 -20.12 -11.70 -13.96
C TYR A 249 -19.52 -10.59 -13.11
N THR A 250 -18.51 -9.95 -13.65
CA THR A 250 -17.94 -8.74 -13.05
C THR A 250 -18.69 -7.52 -13.56
N PHE A 251 -19.23 -6.73 -12.64
CA PHE A 251 -19.80 -5.42 -12.91
C PHE A 251 -18.85 -4.34 -12.42
N MET A 252 -18.65 -3.31 -13.23
CA MET A 252 -17.97 -2.08 -12.85
C MET A 252 -18.93 -0.91 -13.00
N LEU A 253 -19.26 -0.30 -11.87
CA LEU A 253 -20.00 0.95 -11.79
C LEU A 253 -19.01 2.10 -11.74
N ASP A 254 -19.02 2.99 -12.72
CA ASP A 254 -18.25 4.23 -12.75
C ASP A 254 -19.19 5.42 -12.76
N LEU A 255 -19.19 6.23 -11.71
CA LEU A 255 -20.03 7.41 -11.55
C LEU A 255 -19.43 8.65 -12.22
N GLY A 256 -18.23 8.55 -12.78
CA GLY A 256 -17.49 9.64 -13.42
C GLY A 256 -16.76 10.55 -12.42
N ASN A 257 -17.32 10.81 -11.26
CA ASN A 257 -16.76 11.62 -10.19
C ASN A 257 -16.91 10.92 -8.84
N MET A 258 -16.22 11.43 -7.82
CA MET A 258 -16.38 10.95 -6.44
C MET A 258 -17.82 11.13 -5.96
N ASP A 259 -18.32 10.17 -5.21
CA ASP A 259 -19.65 10.16 -4.62
C ASP A 259 -19.60 9.83 -3.13
N ASN A 260 -20.72 9.88 -2.46
CA ASN A 260 -20.88 9.45 -1.06
C ASN A 260 -21.59 8.10 -0.92
N ARG A 261 -22.09 7.53 -2.02
CA ARG A 261 -22.68 6.19 -2.06
C ARG A 261 -22.53 5.55 -3.42
N HIS A 262 -22.10 4.31 -3.41
CA HIS A 262 -22.25 3.40 -4.55
C HIS A 262 -23.43 2.49 -4.29
N LEU A 263 -24.48 2.60 -5.09
CA LEU A 263 -25.64 1.69 -5.01
C LEU A 263 -25.93 1.13 -6.40
N LEU A 264 -25.72 -0.19 -6.53
CA LEU A 264 -26.12 -0.98 -7.69
C LEU A 264 -27.11 -2.06 -7.24
N ILE A 265 -28.30 -2.04 -7.78
CA ILE A 265 -29.34 -3.04 -7.57
C ILE A 265 -29.48 -3.84 -8.86
N ILE A 266 -29.45 -5.16 -8.77
CA ILE A 266 -29.74 -6.08 -9.88
C ILE A 266 -30.90 -6.96 -9.45
N ASP A 267 -32.00 -7.01 -10.27
CA ASP A 267 -33.21 -7.75 -10.02
C ASP A 267 -33.81 -7.51 -8.61
N GLY A 268 -33.83 -6.23 -8.21
CA GLY A 268 -34.37 -5.82 -6.91
C GLY A 268 -33.43 -6.08 -5.71
N VAL A 269 -32.25 -6.69 -5.93
CA VAL A 269 -31.29 -7.00 -4.86
C VAL A 269 -30.09 -6.09 -4.95
N ALA A 270 -29.75 -5.39 -3.85
CA ALA A 270 -28.54 -4.58 -3.79
C ALA A 270 -27.29 -5.46 -3.86
N LYS A 271 -26.51 -5.34 -4.94
CA LYS A 271 -25.25 -6.06 -5.13
C LYS A 271 -24.06 -5.24 -4.68
N ILE A 272 -24.15 -3.92 -4.82
CA ILE A 272 -23.22 -2.96 -4.25
C ILE A 272 -24.06 -1.98 -3.42
N ASP A 273 -23.71 -1.80 -2.15
CA ASP A 273 -24.20 -0.74 -1.29
C ASP A 273 -23.09 -0.33 -0.32
N GLN A 274 -22.40 0.74 -0.68
CA GLN A 274 -21.27 1.27 0.09
C GLN A 274 -21.49 2.76 0.28
N SER A 275 -21.30 3.25 1.48
CA SER A 275 -21.37 4.67 1.80
C SER A 275 -20.12 5.13 2.55
N ASN A 276 -19.61 6.29 2.16
CA ASN A 276 -18.57 7.06 2.81
C ASN A 276 -18.70 8.48 2.31
N LEU A 277 -18.18 9.49 3.00
CA LEU A 277 -18.22 10.87 2.50
C LEU A 277 -17.47 11.00 1.16
N TRP A 278 -16.34 10.30 1.05
CA TRP A 278 -15.52 10.23 -0.16
C TRP A 278 -15.39 8.77 -0.63
N LEU A 279 -16.10 8.43 -1.69
CA LEU A 279 -15.90 7.17 -2.41
C LEU A 279 -15.27 7.44 -3.77
N PRO A 280 -14.31 6.60 -4.19
CA PRO A 280 -13.73 6.69 -5.54
C PRO A 280 -14.81 6.66 -6.61
N PRO A 281 -14.56 7.22 -7.82
CA PRO A 281 -15.57 7.22 -8.89
C PRO A 281 -16.06 5.84 -9.29
N ALA A 282 -15.22 4.83 -9.21
CA ALA A 282 -15.53 3.48 -9.70
C ALA A 282 -15.43 2.42 -8.61
N VAL A 283 -16.31 1.43 -8.69
CA VAL A 283 -16.32 0.24 -7.83
C VAL A 283 -16.70 -0.98 -8.67
N SER A 284 -16.16 -2.15 -8.30
CA SER A 284 -16.47 -3.42 -8.97
C SER A 284 -16.98 -4.48 -8.02
N LYS A 285 -17.82 -5.37 -8.56
CA LYS A 285 -18.32 -6.55 -7.84
C LYS A 285 -18.50 -7.72 -8.79
N ILE A 286 -18.08 -8.89 -8.36
CA ILE A 286 -18.41 -10.15 -9.02
C ILE A 286 -19.75 -10.63 -8.48
N VAL A 287 -20.68 -10.94 -9.37
CA VAL A 287 -22.05 -11.38 -9.06
C VAL A 287 -22.37 -12.61 -9.87
N HIS A 288 -22.89 -13.66 -9.22
CA HIS A 288 -23.44 -14.83 -9.91
C HIS A 288 -24.85 -14.51 -10.39
N LEU A 289 -25.12 -14.71 -11.68
CA LEU A 289 -26.43 -14.49 -12.31
C LEU A 289 -26.78 -15.66 -13.23
N GLU A 290 -28.09 -15.90 -13.37
CA GLU A 290 -28.64 -16.89 -14.27
C GLU A 290 -28.69 -16.34 -15.71
N ALA A 291 -28.99 -17.20 -16.70
CA ALA A 291 -29.31 -16.76 -18.05
C ALA A 291 -30.69 -16.12 -18.12
N GLY A 292 -30.84 -15.05 -18.92
CA GLY A 292 -32.14 -14.38 -19.07
C GLY A 292 -32.03 -12.86 -19.09
N GLU A 293 -33.21 -12.24 -18.99
CA GLU A 293 -33.34 -10.78 -18.90
C GLU A 293 -33.15 -10.34 -17.44
N HIS A 294 -32.38 -9.29 -17.24
CA HIS A 294 -32.07 -8.71 -15.93
C HIS A 294 -32.37 -7.23 -15.91
N THR A 295 -32.74 -6.72 -14.75
CA THR A 295 -32.97 -5.29 -14.50
C THR A 295 -31.85 -4.71 -13.65
N VAL A 296 -31.47 -3.45 -13.89
CA VAL A 296 -30.52 -2.73 -13.03
C VAL A 296 -31.07 -1.38 -12.61
N GLN A 297 -30.67 -0.96 -11.41
CA GLN A 297 -30.88 0.38 -10.90
C GLN A 297 -29.57 0.91 -10.28
N VAL A 298 -29.29 2.18 -10.54
CA VAL A 298 -28.14 2.91 -9.99
C VAL A 298 -28.65 4.20 -9.37
N LEU A 299 -28.27 4.45 -8.12
CA LEU A 299 -28.53 5.72 -7.43
C LEU A 299 -27.21 6.46 -7.24
N CYS A 300 -27.15 7.71 -7.67
CA CYS A 300 -25.96 8.57 -7.51
C CYS A 300 -26.33 10.04 -7.38
N LYS A 301 -25.34 10.92 -7.10
CA LYS A 301 -25.52 12.37 -7.16
C LYS A 301 -26.13 12.81 -8.48
N ALA A 302 -27.02 13.79 -8.46
CA ALA A 302 -27.69 14.28 -9.67
C ALA A 302 -26.72 14.86 -10.72
N SER A 303 -25.55 15.31 -10.30
CA SER A 303 -24.48 15.78 -11.17
C SER A 303 -23.66 14.67 -11.86
N ASN A 304 -23.72 13.44 -11.35
CA ASN A 304 -22.96 12.32 -11.87
C ASN A 304 -23.64 11.67 -13.08
N LYS A 305 -22.81 11.09 -13.96
CA LYS A 305 -23.25 10.37 -15.15
C LYS A 305 -22.76 8.92 -15.03
N PRO A 306 -23.57 8.01 -14.44
CA PRO A 306 -23.13 6.66 -14.22
C PRO A 306 -22.96 5.88 -15.52
N ALA A 307 -21.86 5.16 -15.63
CA ALA A 307 -21.62 4.12 -16.60
C ALA A 307 -21.60 2.77 -15.89
N LEU A 308 -22.31 1.79 -16.40
CA LEU A 308 -22.32 0.43 -15.91
C LEU A 308 -21.84 -0.51 -17.00
N THR A 309 -20.73 -1.18 -16.73
CA THR A 309 -20.13 -2.16 -17.64
C THR A 309 -20.02 -3.52 -16.98
N TRP A 310 -19.98 -4.58 -17.81
CA TRP A 310 -19.87 -5.93 -17.31
C TRP A 310 -19.07 -6.84 -18.24
N LYS A 311 -18.54 -7.93 -17.70
CA LYS A 311 -17.95 -9.04 -18.45
C LYS A 311 -18.15 -10.34 -17.68
N ILE A 312 -18.19 -11.47 -18.39
CA ILE A 312 -18.18 -12.78 -17.75
C ILE A 312 -16.76 -13.09 -17.20
N ALA A 313 -16.72 -13.78 -16.07
CA ALA A 313 -15.47 -14.30 -15.53
C ALA A 313 -14.79 -15.26 -16.52
N SER A 314 -13.50 -15.15 -16.67
CA SER A 314 -12.71 -15.92 -17.64
C SER A 314 -11.34 -16.29 -17.07
N ASP A 315 -10.62 -17.15 -17.80
CA ASP A 315 -9.24 -17.51 -17.49
C ASP A 315 -8.24 -16.53 -18.16
N GLU A 316 -8.57 -15.24 -18.10
CA GLU A 316 -7.78 -14.15 -18.68
C GLU A 316 -7.73 -12.95 -17.73
N SER A 317 -6.56 -12.31 -17.65
CA SER A 317 -6.36 -11.00 -17.00
C SER A 317 -5.80 -10.01 -18.03
N VAL A 318 -6.35 -8.79 -18.05
CA VAL A 318 -6.04 -7.78 -19.08
C VAL A 318 -5.60 -6.49 -18.41
N PHE A 319 -4.51 -5.90 -18.90
CA PHE A 319 -4.18 -4.49 -18.66
C PHE A 319 -4.49 -3.66 -19.90
N ARG A 320 -5.08 -2.47 -19.69
CA ARG A 320 -5.36 -1.49 -20.75
C ARG A 320 -5.06 -0.08 -20.27
N SER A 321 -4.25 0.66 -21.04
CA SER A 321 -4.01 2.09 -20.82
C SER A 321 -4.50 2.87 -22.04
N PRO A 322 -5.45 3.80 -21.87
CA PRO A 322 -6.03 4.54 -23.01
C PRO A 322 -5.06 5.54 -23.63
N ASN A 323 -4.07 6.00 -22.85
CA ASN A 323 -3.11 7.03 -23.27
C ASN A 323 -1.68 6.51 -23.08
N ALA A 324 -1.12 5.83 -24.07
CA ALA A 324 0.21 5.25 -24.04
C ALA A 324 1.03 5.63 -25.29
N LYS A 325 2.35 5.68 -25.15
CA LYS A 325 3.26 5.86 -26.30
C LYS A 325 3.72 4.53 -26.89
N SER A 326 3.69 3.47 -26.09
CA SER A 326 4.03 2.09 -26.43
C SER A 326 3.36 1.14 -25.47
N LEU A 327 3.36 -0.15 -25.76
CA LEU A 327 3.05 -1.16 -24.76
C LEU A 327 4.34 -1.50 -24.02
N ASP A 328 4.31 -1.42 -22.68
CA ASP A 328 5.47 -1.62 -21.82
C ASP A 328 5.08 -2.29 -20.50
N TYR A 329 5.72 -3.40 -20.17
CA TYR A 329 5.57 -4.06 -18.88
C TYR A 329 6.83 -4.84 -18.49
N VAL A 330 6.99 -5.13 -17.21
CA VAL A 330 8.09 -5.92 -16.66
C VAL A 330 7.53 -7.13 -15.91
N VAL A 331 8.07 -8.31 -16.21
CA VAL A 331 7.79 -9.55 -15.49
C VAL A 331 8.94 -9.82 -14.52
N PHE A 332 8.59 -10.07 -13.26
CA PHE A 332 9.51 -10.48 -12.19
C PHE A 332 9.21 -11.91 -11.79
N TYR A 333 10.22 -12.74 -11.66
CA TYR A 333 10.10 -14.12 -11.18
C TYR A 333 10.78 -14.28 -9.83
N GLY A 334 10.19 -15.08 -8.93
CA GLY A 334 10.81 -15.42 -7.65
C GLY A 334 10.27 -16.75 -7.12
N LYS A 335 11.06 -17.42 -6.27
CA LYS A 335 10.62 -18.64 -5.57
C LYS A 335 9.55 -18.35 -4.53
N ASN A 336 9.48 -17.10 -4.09
CA ASN A 336 8.51 -16.55 -3.14
C ASN A 336 8.31 -15.04 -3.39
N ALA A 337 7.38 -14.43 -2.68
CA ALA A 337 7.05 -13.01 -2.83
C ALA A 337 8.21 -12.08 -2.44
N ASP A 338 9.00 -12.43 -1.43
CA ASP A 338 10.15 -11.61 -1.02
C ASP A 338 11.17 -11.48 -2.16
N GLU A 339 11.46 -12.56 -2.91
CA GLU A 339 12.37 -12.51 -4.05
C GLU A 339 11.82 -11.64 -5.19
N VAL A 340 10.52 -11.71 -5.48
CA VAL A 340 9.86 -10.86 -6.49
C VAL A 340 9.94 -9.39 -6.10
N ILE A 341 9.60 -9.07 -4.86
CA ILE A 341 9.62 -7.68 -4.32
C ILE A 341 11.07 -7.16 -4.24
N ALA A 342 12.03 -7.99 -3.83
CA ALA A 342 13.43 -7.60 -3.76
C ALA A 342 14.01 -7.25 -5.13
N ASP A 343 13.72 -8.04 -6.16
CA ASP A 343 14.18 -7.77 -7.53
C ASP A 343 13.51 -6.50 -8.09
N TYR A 344 12.20 -6.33 -7.86
CA TYR A 344 11.49 -5.10 -8.21
C TYR A 344 12.09 -3.85 -7.53
N ARG A 345 12.31 -3.90 -6.20
CA ARG A 345 12.93 -2.78 -5.46
C ARG A 345 14.38 -2.58 -5.84
N GLY A 346 15.10 -3.62 -6.17
CA GLY A 346 16.47 -3.54 -6.70
C GLY A 346 16.55 -2.64 -7.93
N LEU A 347 15.57 -2.72 -8.82
CA LEU A 347 15.47 -1.90 -10.04
C LEU A 347 14.81 -0.53 -9.77
N SER A 348 13.80 -0.46 -8.92
CA SER A 348 13.01 0.75 -8.70
C SER A 348 13.45 1.60 -7.50
N GLY A 349 14.46 1.16 -6.76
CA GLY A 349 15.04 1.81 -5.58
C GLY A 349 14.61 1.15 -4.27
N ASN A 350 15.59 0.91 -3.40
CA ASN A 350 15.39 0.31 -2.10
C ASN A 350 14.65 1.25 -1.15
N VAL A 351 13.97 0.67 -0.17
CA VAL A 351 13.29 1.41 0.90
C VAL A 351 14.35 1.86 1.92
N PRO A 352 14.47 3.15 2.25
CA PRO A 352 15.35 3.60 3.32
C PRO A 352 14.79 3.17 4.69
N MET A 353 15.67 3.03 5.69
CA MET A 353 15.23 2.91 7.08
C MET A 353 14.51 4.18 7.52
N LEU A 354 13.33 4.04 8.09
CA LEU A 354 12.70 5.13 8.84
C LEU A 354 13.40 5.28 10.20
N PRO A 355 13.33 6.44 10.86
CA PRO A 355 13.84 6.59 12.21
C PRO A 355 13.08 5.67 13.19
N LEU A 356 13.74 5.25 14.25
CA LEU A 356 13.18 4.30 15.22
C LEU A 356 11.84 4.76 15.81
N TRP A 357 11.72 6.05 16.10
CA TRP A 357 10.52 6.65 16.65
C TRP A 357 9.29 6.56 15.70
N ALA A 358 9.51 6.47 14.40
CA ALA A 358 8.42 6.36 13.42
C ALA A 358 7.60 5.06 13.58
N TYR A 359 8.18 4.03 14.18
CA TYR A 359 7.48 2.76 14.47
C TYR A 359 6.71 2.78 15.81
N GLY A 360 6.84 3.83 16.62
CA GLY A 360 6.05 4.06 17.82
C GLY A 360 4.63 4.51 17.52
N PHE A 361 3.93 5.00 18.55
CA PHE A 361 2.54 5.46 18.42
C PHE A 361 2.49 6.92 17.95
N TRP A 362 1.63 7.19 16.94
CA TRP A 362 1.35 8.51 16.40
C TRP A 362 -0.02 8.98 16.87
N GLN A 363 -0.03 10.02 17.68
CA GLN A 363 -1.24 10.70 18.10
C GLN A 363 -1.59 11.78 17.10
N CYS A 364 -2.76 11.65 16.47
CA CYS A 364 -3.26 12.60 15.51
C CYS A 364 -4.76 12.81 15.69
N ARG A 365 -5.23 14.02 15.43
CA ARG A 365 -6.64 14.35 15.29
C ARG A 365 -6.80 15.57 14.39
N GLU A 366 -7.93 15.73 13.76
CA GLU A 366 -8.33 17.00 13.19
C GLU A 366 -9.07 17.81 14.28
N ARG A 367 -8.51 18.85 14.83
CA ARG A 367 -7.12 19.26 14.83
C ARG A 367 -6.74 19.91 16.17
N TYR A 368 -5.48 20.02 16.45
CA TYR A 368 -4.97 20.84 17.56
C TYR A 368 -5.03 22.30 17.12
N THR A 369 -5.44 23.19 18.03
CA THR A 369 -5.74 24.57 17.70
C THR A 369 -4.62 25.56 18.02
N SER A 370 -3.56 25.10 18.71
CA SER A 370 -2.41 25.94 19.07
C SER A 370 -1.18 25.11 19.46
N GLY A 371 -0.01 25.74 19.45
CA GLY A 371 1.22 25.15 19.95
C GLY A 371 1.10 24.70 21.43
N THR A 372 0.45 25.51 22.28
CA THR A 372 0.18 25.14 23.68
C THR A 372 -0.67 23.88 23.79
N HIS A 373 -1.71 23.73 22.94
CA HIS A 373 -2.58 22.55 22.96
C HIS A 373 -1.80 21.27 22.63
N LEU A 374 -0.88 21.31 21.65
CA LEU A 374 0.00 20.21 21.32
C LEU A 374 0.87 19.79 22.52
N VAL A 375 1.52 20.76 23.16
CA VAL A 375 2.42 20.53 24.30
C VAL A 375 1.65 19.94 25.49
N GLU A 376 0.49 20.52 25.85
CA GLU A 376 -0.33 20.02 26.97
C GLU A 376 -0.86 18.60 26.71
N THR A 377 -1.16 18.25 25.46
CA THR A 377 -1.56 16.90 25.09
C THR A 377 -0.43 15.91 25.37
N ILE A 378 0.81 16.19 24.98
CA ILE A 378 1.94 15.30 25.25
C ILE A 378 2.26 15.23 26.76
N LYS A 379 2.16 16.33 27.51
CA LYS A 379 2.28 16.30 28.97
C LYS A 379 1.27 15.34 29.61
N GLU A 380 0.02 15.35 29.13
CA GLU A 380 -1.02 14.44 29.65
C GLU A 380 -0.71 12.97 29.29
N PHE A 381 -0.21 12.67 28.09
CA PHE A 381 0.29 11.34 27.73
C PHE A 381 1.39 10.87 28.70
N ARG A 382 2.39 11.72 28.98
CA ARG A 382 3.49 11.40 29.92
C ARG A 382 2.97 11.19 31.35
N LYS A 383 2.08 12.06 31.83
CA LYS A 383 1.45 11.95 33.15
C LYS A 383 0.68 10.63 33.30
N ARG A 384 -0.05 10.22 32.26
CA ARG A 384 -0.81 8.96 32.23
C ARG A 384 0.05 7.74 31.97
N LYS A 385 1.33 7.90 31.73
CA LYS A 385 2.26 6.82 31.33
C LYS A 385 1.71 6.05 30.11
N PHE A 386 1.12 6.76 29.16
CA PHE A 386 0.63 6.19 27.90
C PHE A 386 1.69 6.42 26.82
N PRO A 387 2.27 5.35 26.23
CA PRO A 387 3.33 5.49 25.24
C PRO A 387 2.91 6.28 23.99
N VAL A 388 3.77 7.23 23.59
CA VAL A 388 3.61 8.01 22.35
C VAL A 388 4.95 8.57 21.90
N ASP A 389 5.24 8.51 20.60
CA ASP A 389 6.45 9.09 20.00
C ASP A 389 6.16 10.31 19.15
N VAL A 390 5.01 10.38 18.47
CA VAL A 390 4.72 11.43 17.50
C VAL A 390 3.40 12.12 17.82
N ILE A 391 3.38 13.44 17.76
CA ILE A 391 2.15 14.24 17.70
C ILE A 391 2.07 14.94 16.36
N VAL A 392 0.85 14.98 15.78
CA VAL A 392 0.63 15.46 14.42
C VAL A 392 -0.24 16.69 14.43
N GLN A 393 0.23 17.77 13.81
CA GLN A 393 -0.57 18.95 13.51
C GLN A 393 -1.21 18.82 12.15
N ASP A 394 -2.52 18.79 12.12
CA ASP A 394 -3.33 18.79 10.92
C ASP A 394 -3.50 20.20 10.35
N TRP A 395 -4.19 20.32 9.23
CA TRP A 395 -4.42 21.53 8.45
C TRP A 395 -4.94 22.76 9.25
N GLN A 396 -5.07 23.95 8.62
CA GLN A 396 -5.47 25.24 9.17
C GLN A 396 -4.50 25.89 10.20
N TYR A 397 -3.32 25.31 10.47
CA TYR A 397 -2.31 26.02 11.28
C TYR A 397 -1.80 27.30 10.62
N TRP A 398 -2.01 27.42 9.32
CA TRP A 398 -1.67 28.59 8.51
C TRP A 398 -2.61 29.79 8.70
N GLY A 399 -3.81 29.62 9.27
CA GLY A 399 -4.77 30.66 9.63
C GLY A 399 -4.93 31.74 8.57
N LYS A 400 -4.51 32.99 8.89
CA LYS A 400 -4.61 34.18 8.02
C LYS A 400 -3.81 34.11 6.71
N TYR A 401 -2.86 33.17 6.60
CA TYR A 401 -2.03 33.05 5.39
C TYR A 401 -2.72 32.35 4.23
N GLY A 402 -3.84 31.69 4.50
CA GLY A 402 -4.65 31.03 3.48
C GLY A 402 -4.31 29.57 3.27
N TRP A 403 -5.11 28.92 2.42
CA TRP A 403 -5.10 27.48 2.21
C TRP A 403 -3.73 26.95 1.78
N GLY A 404 -3.28 25.88 2.46
CA GLY A 404 -2.09 25.12 2.08
C GLY A 404 -0.76 25.84 2.27
N VAL A 405 -0.77 27.08 2.78
CA VAL A 405 0.45 27.88 2.96
C VAL A 405 1.28 27.29 4.11
N PRO A 406 2.51 26.81 3.85
CA PRO A 406 3.33 26.15 4.85
C PRO A 406 3.96 27.19 5.80
N LYS A 407 3.13 27.83 6.62
CA LYS A 407 3.55 28.85 7.58
C LYS A 407 2.59 28.88 8.76
N PHE A 408 3.12 28.91 9.99
CA PHE A 408 2.30 29.02 11.20
C PHE A 408 1.71 30.42 11.36
N ASP A 409 0.40 30.51 11.67
CA ASP A 409 -0.24 31.75 12.08
C ASP A 409 0.17 32.10 13.51
N GLU A 410 0.81 33.24 13.69
CA GLU A 410 1.36 33.71 14.96
C GLU A 410 0.29 33.90 16.03
N THR A 411 -0.99 34.04 15.67
CA THR A 411 -2.11 34.16 16.61
C THR A 411 -2.22 32.95 17.52
N ASN A 412 -2.09 31.74 16.91
CA ASN A 412 -2.23 30.46 17.62
C ASN A 412 -0.88 29.76 17.83
N TYR A 413 0.14 30.15 17.07
CA TYR A 413 1.48 29.56 17.11
C TYR A 413 2.54 30.70 17.15
N PRO A 414 2.56 31.55 18.24
CA PRO A 414 3.37 32.76 18.28
C PRO A 414 4.87 32.49 18.20
N ASN A 415 5.33 31.38 18.73
CA ASN A 415 6.74 30.95 18.74
C ASN A 415 6.86 29.48 18.36
N PRO A 416 6.79 29.13 17.06
CA PRO A 416 6.78 27.74 16.65
C PRO A 416 8.04 26.96 17.07
N GLU A 417 9.20 27.57 17.04
CA GLU A 417 10.46 26.95 17.49
C GLU A 417 10.41 26.58 18.99
N GLN A 418 9.77 27.39 19.80
CA GLN A 418 9.67 27.16 21.25
C GLN A 418 8.76 25.97 21.56
N PHE A 419 7.54 25.93 21.03
CA PHE A 419 6.64 24.81 21.34
C PHE A 419 7.15 23.50 20.77
N ILE A 420 7.79 23.50 19.59
CA ILE A 420 8.41 22.30 19.02
C ILE A 420 9.56 21.82 19.90
N LYS A 421 10.41 22.74 20.39
CA LYS A 421 11.46 22.41 21.36
C LYS A 421 10.90 21.85 22.67
N GLU A 422 9.75 22.35 23.14
CA GLU A 422 9.07 21.80 24.32
C GLU A 422 8.55 20.37 24.07
N LEU A 423 8.02 20.08 22.87
CA LEU A 423 7.67 18.71 22.46
C LEU A 423 8.90 17.80 22.46
N HIS A 424 10.02 18.24 21.88
CA HIS A 424 11.29 17.49 21.89
C HIS A 424 11.80 17.24 23.30
N ASN A 425 11.69 18.22 24.22
CA ASN A 425 12.06 18.04 25.62
C ASN A 425 11.17 17.02 26.35
N LEU A 426 9.95 16.81 25.86
CA LEU A 426 9.05 15.76 26.31
C LEU A 426 9.28 14.43 25.56
N ASN A 427 10.34 14.32 24.75
CA ASN A 427 10.66 13.19 23.90
C ASN A 427 9.50 12.81 22.96
N ALA A 428 8.89 13.80 22.36
CA ALA A 428 7.88 13.65 21.30
C ALA A 428 8.33 14.32 20.02
N HIS A 429 8.20 13.64 18.89
CA HIS A 429 8.48 14.16 17.56
C HIS A 429 7.25 14.87 17.01
N PHE A 430 7.48 15.85 16.14
CA PHE A 430 6.42 16.70 15.60
C PHE A 430 6.27 16.51 14.09
N SER A 431 5.06 16.12 13.66
CA SER A 431 4.66 16.00 12.25
C SER A 431 3.67 17.09 11.89
N VAL A 432 3.75 17.63 10.67
CA VAL A 432 2.85 18.70 10.21
C VAL A 432 2.27 18.40 8.83
N SER A 433 0.97 18.71 8.65
CA SER A 433 0.28 18.57 7.36
C SER A 433 0.75 19.65 6.38
N VAL A 434 1.07 19.25 5.15
CA VAL A 434 1.48 20.15 4.05
C VAL A 434 0.75 19.79 2.77
N TRP A 435 0.60 20.77 1.87
CA TRP A 435 -0.21 20.65 0.66
C TRP A 435 0.49 21.25 -0.55
N GLU A 436 0.26 20.71 -1.73
CA GLU A 436 0.71 21.24 -3.02
C GLU A 436 -0.31 22.20 -3.67
N ASN A 437 -1.38 22.49 -2.96
CA ASN A 437 -2.42 23.47 -3.31
C ASN A 437 -2.25 24.70 -2.41
N LEU A 438 -1.55 25.73 -2.90
CA LEU A 438 -1.24 26.93 -2.13
C LEU A 438 -2.13 28.11 -2.54
N ASP A 439 -2.64 28.84 -1.55
CA ASP A 439 -3.35 30.11 -1.81
C ASP A 439 -2.43 31.10 -2.54
N LYS A 440 -2.82 31.43 -3.77
CA LYS A 440 -2.06 32.33 -4.65
C LYS A 440 -1.93 33.77 -4.13
N LYS A 441 -2.74 34.18 -3.14
CA LYS A 441 -2.67 35.50 -2.51
C LYS A 441 -1.60 35.61 -1.44
N SER A 442 -1.02 34.49 -1.00
CA SER A 442 -0.01 34.48 0.04
C SER A 442 1.36 34.96 -0.44
N ASP A 443 2.16 35.49 0.49
CA ASP A 443 3.55 35.85 0.20
C ASP A 443 4.39 34.68 -0.22
N VAL A 444 4.12 33.49 0.33
CA VAL A 444 4.81 32.24 0.00
C VAL A 444 4.55 31.81 -1.44
N ALA A 445 3.38 32.19 -2.01
CA ALA A 445 3.03 31.87 -3.39
C ALA A 445 3.72 32.77 -4.45
N LYS A 446 4.27 33.94 -4.06
CA LYS A 446 4.92 34.88 -5.01
C LYS A 446 5.97 34.23 -5.91
N PRO A 447 6.96 33.46 -5.40
CA PRO A 447 7.96 32.81 -6.25
C PRO A 447 7.37 31.82 -7.26
N TYR A 448 6.25 31.18 -6.91
CA TYR A 448 5.57 30.25 -7.82
C TYR A 448 4.83 31.00 -8.94
N LEU A 449 4.23 32.14 -8.63
CA LEU A 449 3.55 32.99 -9.61
C LEU A 449 4.54 33.64 -10.59
N GLU A 450 5.62 34.22 -10.07
CA GLU A 450 6.66 34.88 -10.84
C GLU A 450 7.34 33.95 -11.85
N LYS A 451 7.48 32.68 -11.49
CA LYS A 451 8.12 31.65 -12.32
C LYS A 451 7.12 30.77 -13.08
N ASN A 452 5.81 31.07 -12.99
CA ASN A 452 4.73 30.31 -13.63
C ASN A 452 4.78 28.80 -13.31
N LEU A 453 4.79 28.46 -12.02
CA LEU A 453 4.97 27.09 -11.51
C LEU A 453 3.65 26.39 -11.14
N TYR A 454 2.50 26.97 -11.41
CA TYR A 454 1.21 26.33 -11.24
C TYR A 454 0.76 25.63 -12.51
N LEU A 455 0.00 24.55 -12.36
CA LEU A 455 -0.78 24.00 -13.48
C LEU A 455 -1.77 25.05 -13.98
N ALA A 456 -1.97 25.10 -15.29
CA ALA A 456 -2.85 26.10 -15.93
C ALA A 456 -4.29 26.00 -15.38
N ASN A 457 -4.84 27.13 -14.98
CA ASN A 457 -6.18 27.25 -14.39
C ASN A 457 -6.43 26.29 -13.21
N SER A 458 -5.42 26.09 -12.37
CA SER A 458 -5.44 25.18 -11.23
C SER A 458 -4.81 25.83 -10.01
N PRO A 459 -5.24 25.50 -8.77
CA PRO A 459 -4.52 25.88 -7.56
C PRO A 459 -3.31 25.00 -7.27
N TRP A 460 -3.16 23.87 -7.99
CA TRP A 460 -2.07 22.91 -7.80
C TRP A 460 -0.79 23.37 -8.51
N ILE A 461 0.34 23.18 -7.85
CA ILE A 461 1.66 23.45 -8.44
C ILE A 461 2.04 22.32 -9.42
N ASP A 462 2.78 22.67 -10.47
CA ASP A 462 3.36 21.69 -11.39
C ASP A 462 4.63 21.09 -10.82
N ILE A 463 4.50 20.12 -9.94
CA ILE A 463 5.62 19.45 -9.24
C ILE A 463 6.53 18.65 -10.16
N PHE A 464 6.13 18.39 -11.40
CA PHE A 464 6.99 17.74 -12.40
C PHE A 464 8.15 18.64 -12.80
N ASN A 465 7.98 19.95 -12.74
CA ASN A 465 9.03 20.92 -13.05
C ASN A 465 10.09 20.93 -11.93
N PRO A 466 11.40 20.70 -12.25
CA PRO A 466 12.46 20.74 -11.25
C PRO A 466 12.57 22.07 -10.49
N GLU A 467 12.18 23.20 -11.12
CA GLU A 467 12.16 24.50 -10.44
C GLU A 467 11.05 24.57 -9.40
N THR A 468 9.87 23.96 -9.68
CA THR A 468 8.81 23.85 -8.70
C THR A 468 9.27 23.02 -7.49
N GLN A 469 9.96 21.88 -7.73
CA GLN A 469 10.49 21.05 -6.64
C GLN A 469 11.43 21.84 -5.71
N ARG A 470 12.34 22.63 -6.28
CA ARG A 470 13.25 23.48 -5.50
C ARG A 470 12.49 24.56 -4.73
N THR A 471 11.56 25.26 -5.39
CA THR A 471 10.78 26.34 -4.79
C THR A 471 9.92 25.79 -3.65
N HIS A 472 9.31 24.61 -3.85
CA HIS A 472 8.46 23.97 -2.84
C HIS A 472 9.28 23.55 -1.62
N TRP A 473 10.41 22.86 -1.82
CA TRP A 473 11.27 22.54 -0.69
C TRP A 473 11.78 23.77 0.05
N ASN A 474 12.15 24.83 -0.65
CA ASN A 474 12.61 26.07 0.00
C ASN A 474 11.52 26.68 0.88
N ALA A 475 10.27 26.67 0.44
CA ALA A 475 9.14 27.15 1.25
C ALA A 475 8.95 26.30 2.52
N LEU A 476 8.98 24.96 2.39
CA LEU A 476 8.89 24.03 3.52
C LEU A 476 10.07 24.19 4.48
N ASN A 477 11.29 24.27 3.94
CA ASN A 477 12.50 24.40 4.73
C ASN A 477 12.50 25.70 5.56
N THR A 478 12.25 26.82 4.93
CA THR A 478 12.31 28.14 5.57
C THR A 478 11.25 28.29 6.67
N ASN A 479 10.04 27.81 6.42
CA ASN A 479 8.91 28.10 7.29
C ASN A 479 8.59 27.01 8.32
N LEU A 480 9.02 25.76 8.07
CA LEU A 480 8.67 24.59 8.90
C LEU A 480 9.90 23.80 9.37
N PHE A 481 10.73 23.28 8.43
CA PHE A 481 11.86 22.41 8.80
C PHE A 481 12.88 23.11 9.70
N SER A 482 13.26 24.36 9.36
CA SER A 482 14.17 25.17 10.17
C SER A 482 13.60 25.51 11.55
N LYS A 483 12.30 25.32 11.79
CA LYS A 483 11.64 25.51 13.08
C LYS A 483 11.66 24.26 13.96
N GLY A 484 12.13 23.13 13.42
CA GLY A 484 12.27 21.88 14.15
C GLY A 484 11.25 20.78 13.80
N VAL A 485 10.48 20.93 12.73
CA VAL A 485 9.56 19.88 12.24
C VAL A 485 10.35 18.60 11.94
N ASP A 486 9.84 17.44 12.37
CA ASP A 486 10.53 16.15 12.25
C ASP A 486 10.05 15.32 11.05
N SER A 487 8.79 15.41 10.70
CA SER A 487 8.20 14.64 9.60
C SER A 487 7.07 15.39 8.90
N TRP A 488 6.69 14.89 7.74
CA TRP A 488 5.76 15.52 6.82
C TRP A 488 4.51 14.67 6.67
N TRP A 489 3.35 15.29 6.76
CA TRP A 489 2.11 14.70 6.30
C TRP A 489 1.66 15.42 5.03
N MET A 490 2.01 14.83 3.88
CA MET A 490 1.67 15.37 2.57
C MET A 490 0.30 14.84 2.15
N ASP A 491 -0.70 15.69 2.34
CA ASP A 491 -2.09 15.37 2.03
C ASP A 491 -2.45 15.74 0.59
N ALA A 492 -3.49 15.10 0.05
CA ALA A 492 -4.04 15.34 -1.30
C ALA A 492 -3.03 15.23 -2.45
N THR A 493 -2.05 14.36 -2.32
CA THR A 493 -0.96 14.18 -3.31
C THR A 493 -1.36 13.44 -4.58
N GLU A 494 -2.63 13.25 -4.87
CA GLU A 494 -3.12 12.63 -6.11
C GLU A 494 -2.80 13.42 -7.39
N PRO A 495 -2.93 14.76 -7.55
CA PRO A 495 -3.64 15.77 -6.77
C PRO A 495 -5.14 15.52 -6.69
N GLU A 496 -5.79 16.08 -5.65
CA GLU A 496 -7.16 15.76 -5.30
C GLU A 496 -8.15 15.83 -6.48
N ASN A 497 -9.09 14.88 -6.53
CA ASN A 497 -10.07 14.72 -7.59
C ASN A 497 -9.47 14.51 -8.99
N ASP A 498 -8.30 13.87 -9.08
CA ASP A 498 -7.67 13.55 -10.37
C ASP A 498 -7.42 14.81 -11.22
N ALA A 499 -6.90 15.87 -10.59
CA ALA A 499 -6.79 17.21 -11.16
C ALA A 499 -5.80 17.35 -12.35
N LEU A 500 -5.11 16.26 -12.75
CA LEU A 500 -4.18 16.26 -13.89
C LEU A 500 -4.85 15.95 -15.25
N ALA A 501 -6.08 15.44 -15.23
CA ALA A 501 -6.81 15.19 -16.46
C ALA A 501 -6.98 16.48 -17.27
N ASP A 502 -6.75 16.44 -18.56
CA ASP A 502 -6.85 17.58 -19.49
C ASP A 502 -5.98 18.80 -19.09
N LYS A 503 -4.90 18.61 -18.34
CA LYS A 503 -3.96 19.66 -17.94
C LYS A 503 -2.63 19.50 -18.69
N GLN A 504 -2.05 20.64 -19.09
CA GLN A 504 -0.66 20.68 -19.55
C GLN A 504 0.27 20.70 -18.35
N THR A 505 1.24 19.78 -18.32
CA THR A 505 2.31 19.70 -17.32
C THR A 505 3.67 19.96 -17.95
N TYR A 506 4.72 20.01 -17.12
CA TYR A 506 6.11 20.14 -17.58
C TYR A 506 6.53 19.05 -18.58
N PHE A 507 6.04 17.81 -18.43
CA PHE A 507 6.36 16.70 -19.33
C PHE A 507 5.41 16.60 -20.55
N GLY A 508 4.34 17.35 -20.61
CA GLY A 508 3.31 17.26 -21.63
C GLY A 508 1.91 17.07 -21.06
N PRO A 509 0.96 16.52 -21.83
CA PRO A 509 -0.38 16.24 -21.34
C PRO A 509 -0.38 15.44 -20.06
N GLY A 510 -1.08 15.93 -19.03
CA GLY A 510 -1.16 15.28 -17.72
C GLY A 510 -1.77 13.88 -17.78
N ASP A 511 -2.60 13.61 -18.78
CA ASP A 511 -3.18 12.30 -19.02
C ASP A 511 -2.15 11.17 -19.21
N PHE A 512 -0.96 11.48 -19.71
CA PHE A 512 0.13 10.51 -19.78
C PHE A 512 0.77 10.23 -18.43
N TYR A 513 0.64 11.14 -17.43
CA TYR A 513 1.40 11.13 -16.19
C TYR A 513 0.50 11.14 -14.94
N ARG A 514 -0.81 10.94 -15.08
CA ARG A 514 -1.84 11.11 -14.01
C ARG A 514 -1.51 10.39 -12.72
N LEU A 515 -0.89 9.22 -12.78
CA LEU A 515 -0.62 8.41 -11.60
C LEU A 515 0.66 8.81 -10.86
N THR A 516 1.53 9.64 -11.47
CA THR A 516 2.91 9.83 -11.00
C THR A 516 3.13 11.06 -10.12
N TYR A 517 2.16 11.93 -9.97
CA TYR A 517 2.28 13.16 -9.18
C TYR A 517 2.82 12.91 -7.75
N PRO A 518 2.31 11.92 -6.97
CA PRO A 518 2.79 11.65 -5.62
C PRO A 518 4.27 11.26 -5.56
N LEU A 519 4.78 10.60 -6.59
CA LEU A 519 6.20 10.27 -6.72
C LEU A 519 7.08 11.53 -6.73
N PHE A 520 6.65 12.57 -7.47
CA PHE A 520 7.42 13.81 -7.60
C PHE A 520 7.30 14.72 -6.37
N VAL A 521 6.14 14.74 -5.71
CA VAL A 521 5.99 15.41 -4.42
C VAL A 521 6.94 14.82 -3.38
N SER A 522 6.92 13.50 -3.23
CA SER A 522 7.81 12.80 -2.29
C SER A 522 9.29 12.98 -2.64
N LYS A 523 9.63 12.95 -3.94
CA LYS A 523 10.99 13.22 -4.42
C LYS A 523 11.49 14.60 -4.03
N ALA A 524 10.66 15.64 -4.19
CA ALA A 524 11.01 17.01 -3.87
C ALA A 524 11.37 17.17 -2.38
N VAL A 525 10.51 16.65 -1.50
CA VAL A 525 10.68 16.75 -0.04
C VAL A 525 11.84 15.87 0.44
N TYR A 526 11.91 14.61 -0.01
CA TYR A 526 12.99 13.69 0.38
C TYR A 526 14.37 14.22 0.02
N ASN A 527 14.55 14.61 -1.24
CA ASN A 527 15.85 15.11 -1.70
C ASN A 527 16.22 16.44 -1.04
N GLY A 528 15.23 17.31 -0.87
CA GLY A 528 15.41 18.59 -0.22
C GLY A 528 15.86 18.46 1.24
N GLN A 529 15.14 17.69 2.06
CA GLN A 529 15.47 17.47 3.46
C GLN A 529 16.82 16.75 3.60
N ARG A 530 17.04 15.69 2.83
CA ARG A 530 18.29 14.93 2.90
C ARG A 530 19.52 15.78 2.54
N THR A 531 19.34 16.80 1.69
CA THR A 531 20.39 17.77 1.38
C THR A 531 20.58 18.80 2.51
N ALA A 532 19.49 19.23 3.13
CA ALA A 532 19.51 20.23 4.20
C ALA A 532 20.04 19.65 5.52
N ASP A 533 19.69 18.40 5.83
CA ASP A 533 20.15 17.68 7.03
C ASP A 533 20.40 16.19 6.70
N PRO A 534 21.64 15.81 6.39
CA PRO A 534 21.98 14.42 6.07
C PRO A 534 21.96 13.48 7.28
N ASP A 535 21.88 14.00 8.50
CA ASP A 535 21.88 13.22 9.75
C ASP A 535 20.49 12.95 10.30
N LYS A 536 19.43 13.44 9.62
CA LYS A 536 18.02 13.22 9.99
C LYS A 536 17.28 12.44 8.91
N ARG A 537 16.75 11.27 9.24
CA ARG A 537 15.99 10.44 8.32
C ARG A 537 14.68 11.12 7.92
N VAL A 538 14.42 11.13 6.62
CA VAL A 538 13.17 11.67 6.07
C VAL A 538 12.03 10.70 6.36
N THR A 539 10.92 11.22 6.86
CA THR A 539 9.70 10.47 7.14
C THR A 539 8.51 11.23 6.55
N ILE A 540 7.86 10.60 5.58
CA ILE A 540 6.77 11.21 4.80
C ILE A 540 5.53 10.34 4.93
N LEU A 541 4.46 10.86 5.53
CA LEU A 541 3.12 10.31 5.44
C LEU A 541 2.44 10.95 4.23
N THR A 542 1.99 10.17 3.24
CA THR A 542 1.40 10.69 1.99
C THR A 542 0.17 9.90 1.60
N ARG A 543 -0.87 10.58 1.04
CA ARG A 543 -2.16 9.95 0.75
C ARG A 543 -2.13 9.08 -0.49
N SER A 544 -1.21 9.33 -1.42
CA SER A 544 -1.14 8.59 -2.67
C SER A 544 0.26 8.04 -2.94
N ALA A 545 0.35 7.03 -3.83
CA ALA A 545 1.61 6.40 -4.18
C ALA A 545 1.66 5.90 -5.63
N PHE A 546 2.89 5.78 -6.15
CA PHE A 546 3.19 5.21 -7.46
C PHE A 546 4.45 4.33 -7.38
N PRO A 547 4.63 3.32 -8.28
CA PRO A 547 5.83 2.48 -8.31
C PRO A 547 7.13 3.29 -8.25
N GLY A 548 8.08 2.84 -7.42
CA GLY A 548 9.34 3.52 -7.19
C GLY A 548 9.33 4.57 -6.09
N GLN A 549 8.17 4.99 -5.58
CA GLN A 549 8.07 5.99 -4.52
C GLN A 549 8.58 5.48 -3.16
N GLN A 550 8.61 4.17 -2.94
CA GLN A 550 9.16 3.55 -1.72
C GLN A 550 10.58 4.02 -1.37
N ARG A 551 11.38 4.45 -2.37
CA ARG A 551 12.75 4.94 -2.16
C ARG A 551 12.84 6.31 -1.47
N TYR A 552 11.72 6.96 -1.22
CA TYR A 552 11.64 8.29 -0.61
C TYR A 552 11.13 8.27 0.84
N GLY A 553 11.25 7.17 1.56
CA GLY A 553 10.88 7.10 2.98
C GLY A 553 9.40 7.34 3.25
N ILE A 554 8.54 6.90 2.34
CA ILE A 554 7.10 7.12 2.42
C ILE A 554 6.37 6.12 3.31
N ILE A 555 5.32 6.62 3.90
CA ILE A 555 4.24 5.90 4.58
C ILE A 555 2.95 6.31 3.88
N ASN A 556 2.05 5.37 3.59
CA ASN A 556 0.71 5.72 3.12
C ASN A 556 -0.35 5.42 4.17
N TRP A 557 -1.51 6.07 4.05
CA TRP A 557 -2.66 5.75 4.89
C TRP A 557 -3.92 5.57 4.04
N SER A 558 -4.94 5.08 4.69
CA SER A 558 -6.20 4.68 4.06
C SER A 558 -7.05 5.81 3.45
N GLY A 559 -6.67 7.09 3.66
CA GLY A 559 -7.50 8.24 3.31
C GLY A 559 -8.67 8.44 4.29
N ASP A 560 -9.64 9.26 3.91
CA ASP A 560 -10.75 9.71 4.75
C ASP A 560 -11.88 8.66 4.80
N ILE A 561 -11.67 7.63 5.58
CA ILE A 561 -12.55 6.45 5.66
C ILE A 561 -13.66 6.62 6.71
N GLY A 562 -14.77 5.90 6.50
CA GLY A 562 -15.86 5.81 7.46
C GLY A 562 -15.51 5.00 8.71
N SER A 563 -16.44 4.97 9.66
CA SER A 563 -16.26 4.36 10.97
C SER A 563 -17.34 3.31 11.23
N ASN A 564 -17.16 2.11 10.67
CA ASN A 564 -18.01 0.94 10.91
C ASN A 564 -17.25 -0.37 10.65
N TRP A 565 -17.86 -1.50 11.00
CA TRP A 565 -17.26 -2.84 10.88
C TRP A 565 -16.94 -3.24 9.43
N ASP A 566 -17.76 -2.85 8.46
CA ASP A 566 -17.52 -3.15 7.05
C ASP A 566 -16.32 -2.37 6.51
N VAL A 567 -16.15 -1.14 6.96
CA VAL A 567 -14.94 -0.35 6.63
C VAL A 567 -13.72 -1.00 7.24
N LEU A 568 -13.74 -1.42 8.53
CA LEU A 568 -12.64 -2.14 9.16
C LEU A 568 -12.23 -3.38 8.34
N LYS A 569 -13.19 -4.21 7.92
CA LYS A 569 -12.93 -5.39 7.07
C LYS A 569 -12.22 -4.99 5.76
N ARG A 570 -12.73 -3.97 5.09
CA ARG A 570 -12.16 -3.48 3.81
C ARG A 570 -10.75 -2.90 3.99
N GLN A 571 -10.47 -2.25 5.11
CA GLN A 571 -9.15 -1.70 5.41
C GLN A 571 -8.07 -2.78 5.56
N ILE A 572 -8.40 -3.91 6.18
CA ILE A 572 -7.46 -5.03 6.29
C ILE A 572 -7.06 -5.51 4.90
N VAL A 573 -8.05 -5.77 4.04
CA VAL A 573 -7.82 -6.20 2.65
C VAL A 573 -7.02 -5.17 1.85
N ALA A 574 -7.36 -3.90 2.00
CA ALA A 574 -6.68 -2.79 1.33
C ALA A 574 -5.19 -2.73 1.70
N GLY A 575 -4.87 -2.80 3.00
CA GLY A 575 -3.48 -2.83 3.48
C GLY A 575 -2.70 -4.06 3.01
N LEU A 576 -3.34 -5.24 2.95
CA LEU A 576 -2.71 -6.47 2.46
C LEU A 576 -2.36 -6.39 0.97
N ASN A 577 -3.27 -5.93 0.13
CA ASN A 577 -3.01 -5.74 -1.30
C ASN A 577 -1.96 -4.64 -1.54
N TYR A 578 -2.03 -3.53 -0.80
CA TYR A 578 -1.05 -2.46 -0.87
C TYR A 578 0.38 -2.96 -0.58
N ASN A 579 0.59 -3.75 0.47
CA ASN A 579 1.91 -4.24 0.84
C ASN A 579 2.54 -5.17 -0.22
N LEU A 580 1.73 -5.89 -1.00
CA LEU A 580 2.21 -6.74 -2.11
C LEU A 580 2.67 -5.95 -3.34
N THR A 581 2.42 -4.64 -3.39
CA THR A 581 2.91 -3.78 -4.49
C THR A 581 4.35 -3.28 -4.32
N GLY A 582 5.07 -3.80 -3.34
CA GLY A 582 6.43 -3.34 -3.02
C GLY A 582 6.50 -2.11 -2.11
N MET A 583 5.35 -1.60 -1.63
CA MET A 583 5.25 -0.49 -0.67
C MET A 583 5.10 -1.06 0.75
N PRO A 584 6.11 -0.95 1.65
CA PRO A 584 6.09 -1.70 2.91
C PRO A 584 5.41 -0.99 4.07
N TYR A 585 5.23 0.34 4.01
CA TYR A 585 4.75 1.13 5.15
C TYR A 585 3.37 1.70 4.87
N TRP A 586 2.41 1.24 5.68
CA TRP A 586 1.02 1.60 5.58
C TRP A 586 0.40 1.79 6.97
N ALA A 587 -0.59 2.67 7.05
CA ALA A 587 -1.36 2.97 8.24
C ALA A 587 -2.86 3.00 7.90
N THR A 588 -3.70 2.94 8.91
CA THR A 588 -5.13 3.24 8.82
C THR A 588 -5.45 4.37 9.80
N ASP A 589 -6.52 5.11 9.54
CA ASP A 589 -7.09 5.99 10.55
C ASP A 589 -7.85 5.13 11.55
N ILE A 590 -7.17 4.81 12.68
CA ILE A 590 -7.74 3.92 13.70
C ILE A 590 -9.04 4.50 14.26
N GLY A 591 -10.12 3.71 14.19
CA GLY A 591 -11.47 4.09 14.59
C GLY A 591 -12.27 4.78 13.47
N GLY A 592 -11.69 4.93 12.27
CA GLY A 592 -12.23 5.67 11.14
C GLY A 592 -11.97 7.17 11.24
N PHE A 593 -11.86 7.85 10.10
CA PHE A 593 -11.74 9.30 10.03
C PHE A 593 -13.08 9.96 10.35
N PHE A 594 -14.16 9.59 9.65
CA PHE A 594 -15.52 10.09 9.91
C PHE A 594 -16.18 9.31 11.04
N ARG A 595 -16.02 9.78 12.27
CA ARG A 595 -16.52 9.16 13.50
C ARG A 595 -17.96 9.57 13.85
N PRO A 596 -18.66 8.86 14.78
CA PRO A 596 -20.04 9.14 15.17
C PRO A 596 -20.24 10.42 16.00
N GLY A 597 -19.65 11.54 15.67
CA GLY A 597 -19.83 12.82 16.36
C GLY A 597 -19.61 12.74 17.88
N ARG A 598 -20.33 13.54 18.67
CA ARG A 598 -20.18 13.60 20.15
C ARG A 598 -20.58 12.31 20.86
N GLY A 599 -21.49 11.51 20.29
CA GLY A 599 -21.93 10.24 20.85
C GLY A 599 -20.81 9.20 20.98
N GLN A 600 -19.74 9.34 20.20
CA GLN A 600 -18.61 8.41 20.21
C GLN A 600 -17.95 8.24 21.59
N TYR A 601 -18.04 9.25 22.48
CA TYR A 601 -17.40 9.19 23.80
C TYR A 601 -18.18 8.38 24.85
N THR A 602 -19.43 8.03 24.56
CA THR A 602 -20.33 7.30 25.47
C THR A 602 -20.98 6.08 24.83
N ASP A 603 -20.86 5.90 23.51
CA ASP A 603 -21.44 4.77 22.77
C ASP A 603 -20.57 3.52 22.92
N GLU A 604 -21.01 2.55 23.70
CA GLU A 604 -20.30 1.28 23.89
C GLU A 604 -20.11 0.48 22.60
N LYS A 605 -21.01 0.63 21.62
CA LYS A 605 -20.87 -0.02 20.30
C LYS A 605 -19.68 0.56 19.53
N TYR A 606 -19.51 1.88 19.60
CA TYR A 606 -18.35 2.51 19.00
C TYR A 606 -17.08 2.19 19.78
N HIS A 607 -17.13 2.13 21.13
CA HIS A 607 -15.98 1.73 21.94
C HIS A 607 -15.47 0.33 21.59
N ASP A 608 -16.37 -0.63 21.29
CA ASP A 608 -15.97 -1.96 20.83
C ASP A 608 -15.25 -1.87 19.48
N LEU A 609 -15.83 -1.20 18.49
CA LEU A 609 -15.22 -0.99 17.17
C LEU A 609 -13.85 -0.31 17.29
N LEU A 610 -13.76 0.79 18.05
CA LEU A 610 -12.52 1.55 18.24
C LEU A 610 -11.44 0.68 18.90
N THR A 611 -11.82 -0.10 19.93
CA THR A 611 -10.91 -1.01 20.63
C THR A 611 -10.35 -2.07 19.69
N ARG A 612 -11.21 -2.71 18.86
CA ARG A 612 -10.79 -3.72 17.88
C ARG A 612 -9.92 -3.13 16.79
N TRP A 613 -10.24 -1.93 16.32
CA TRP A 613 -9.42 -1.24 15.33
C TRP A 613 -8.05 -0.86 15.89
N PHE A 614 -8.01 -0.39 17.14
CA PHE A 614 -6.76 -0.05 17.82
C PHE A 614 -5.87 -1.28 18.02
N GLN A 615 -6.45 -2.42 18.42
CA GLN A 615 -5.75 -3.70 18.55
C GLN A 615 -5.11 -4.12 17.24
N TRP A 616 -5.83 -4.00 16.13
CA TRP A 616 -5.29 -4.27 14.81
C TRP A 616 -4.21 -3.25 14.42
N GLY A 617 -4.42 -1.97 14.70
CA GLY A 617 -3.48 -0.89 14.42
C GLY A 617 -2.09 -1.11 15.03
N VAL A 618 -1.99 -1.74 16.19
CA VAL A 618 -0.72 -2.14 16.83
C VAL A 618 0.13 -3.01 15.91
N PHE A 619 -0.49 -3.80 15.04
CA PHE A 619 0.15 -4.70 14.09
C PHE A 619 0.05 -4.20 12.64
N CYS A 620 -0.21 -2.91 12.44
CA CYS A 620 0.06 -2.23 11.18
C CYS A 620 1.54 -1.81 11.09
N PRO A 621 2.13 -1.67 9.90
CA PRO A 621 3.51 -1.20 9.77
C PRO A 621 3.75 0.12 10.51
N ILE A 622 2.85 1.09 10.38
CA ILE A 622 2.84 2.35 11.13
C ILE A 622 1.56 2.42 11.96
N PHE A 623 1.69 2.84 13.21
CA PHE A 623 0.65 2.82 14.21
C PHE A 623 0.16 4.23 14.53
N ARG A 624 -0.97 4.64 13.91
CA ARG A 624 -1.49 6.01 13.95
C ARG A 624 -2.99 6.03 14.23
N ILE A 625 -3.42 6.84 15.20
CA ILE A 625 -4.83 7.17 15.42
C ILE A 625 -5.14 8.51 14.75
N HIS A 626 -6.33 8.67 14.15
CA HIS A 626 -6.79 9.93 13.58
C HIS A 626 -8.31 9.99 13.54
N GLY A 627 -8.90 11.19 13.46
CA GLY A 627 -10.34 11.38 13.35
C GLY A 627 -10.72 12.83 13.11
N TYR A 628 -11.79 13.01 12.33
CA TYR A 628 -12.34 14.27 11.88
C TYR A 628 -13.12 14.97 12.99
N GLN A 629 -12.78 16.25 13.24
CA GLN A 629 -13.43 17.13 14.24
C GLN A 629 -13.70 16.42 15.58
N THR A 630 -12.74 15.64 16.07
CA THR A 630 -12.92 14.79 17.24
C THR A 630 -11.66 14.74 18.10
N GLU A 631 -11.85 14.50 19.37
CA GLU A 631 -10.77 14.19 20.31
C GLU A 631 -10.49 12.69 20.23
N THR A 632 -9.27 12.34 19.84
CA THR A 632 -8.84 10.95 19.63
C THR A 632 -7.99 10.41 20.78
N GLU A 633 -7.74 11.22 21.78
CA GLU A 633 -6.94 10.87 22.94
C GLU A 633 -7.62 9.71 23.73
N PRO A 634 -6.87 8.66 24.10
CA PRO A 634 -7.43 7.43 24.69
C PRO A 634 -8.32 7.66 25.92
N TRP A 635 -8.00 8.63 26.77
CA TRP A 635 -8.76 8.93 28.00
C TRP A 635 -10.13 9.56 27.76
N LYS A 636 -10.45 9.97 26.54
CA LYS A 636 -11.75 10.53 26.16
C LYS A 636 -12.83 9.46 26.07
N TYR A 637 -12.46 8.20 25.92
CA TYR A 637 -13.36 7.06 25.73
C TYR A 637 -13.59 6.23 27.01
N GLY A 638 -13.22 6.78 28.16
CA GLY A 638 -13.38 6.15 29.48
C GLY A 638 -12.25 5.20 29.86
N GLU A 639 -12.20 4.88 31.16
CA GLU A 639 -11.08 4.13 31.78
C GLU A 639 -10.86 2.75 31.17
N LYS A 640 -11.93 2.03 30.84
CA LYS A 640 -11.86 0.68 30.25
C LYS A 640 -11.20 0.69 28.89
N VAL A 641 -11.60 1.63 28.01
CA VAL A 641 -11.03 1.76 26.66
C VAL A 641 -9.57 2.21 26.76
N GLU A 642 -9.27 3.21 27.63
CA GLU A 642 -7.89 3.66 27.86
C GLU A 642 -7.00 2.52 28.35
N ALA A 643 -7.47 1.70 29.30
CA ALA A 643 -6.71 0.55 29.82
C ALA A 643 -6.43 -0.50 28.73
N ASN A 644 -7.44 -0.84 27.93
CA ASN A 644 -7.27 -1.75 26.79
C ASN A 644 -6.28 -1.23 25.76
N MET A 645 -6.38 0.05 25.40
CA MET A 645 -5.43 0.68 24.49
C MET A 645 -4.01 0.72 25.07
N ARG A 646 -3.86 1.03 26.37
CA ARG A 646 -2.56 1.04 27.06
C ARG A 646 -1.89 -0.34 27.05
N ASN A 647 -2.66 -1.40 27.31
CA ASN A 647 -2.14 -2.77 27.22
C ASN A 647 -1.61 -3.07 25.81
N MET A 648 -2.36 -2.69 24.80
CA MET A 648 -1.99 -2.97 23.41
C MET A 648 -0.82 -2.12 22.91
N VAL A 649 -0.74 -0.85 23.31
CA VAL A 649 0.41 -0.02 22.93
C VAL A 649 1.70 -0.53 23.60
N ASN A 650 1.63 -1.06 24.83
CA ASN A 650 2.77 -1.70 25.48
C ASN A 650 3.26 -2.94 24.72
N VAL A 651 2.36 -3.72 24.07
CA VAL A 651 2.77 -4.80 23.16
C VAL A 651 3.67 -4.25 22.04
N ARG A 652 3.26 -3.14 21.41
CA ARG A 652 4.02 -2.50 20.34
C ARG A 652 5.41 -2.10 20.79
N TYR A 653 5.51 -1.43 21.93
CA TYR A 653 6.79 -0.94 22.45
C TYR A 653 7.70 -2.07 22.94
N ARG A 654 7.15 -3.14 23.50
CA ARG A 654 7.93 -4.33 23.82
C ARG A 654 8.46 -5.07 22.60
N LEU A 655 7.73 -5.03 21.48
CA LEU A 655 8.12 -5.58 20.19
C LEU A 655 9.01 -4.63 19.35
N MET A 656 9.40 -3.46 19.86
CA MET A 656 10.06 -2.43 19.08
C MET A 656 11.33 -2.94 18.36
N LEU A 657 12.18 -3.71 19.03
CA LEU A 657 13.39 -4.28 18.41
C LEU A 657 13.10 -5.35 17.35
N TYR A 658 12.02 -6.12 17.56
CA TYR A 658 11.52 -7.04 16.54
C TYR A 658 11.08 -6.28 15.29
N ILE A 659 10.28 -5.23 15.47
CA ILE A 659 9.78 -4.37 14.39
C ILE A 659 10.93 -3.66 13.66
N TYR A 660 11.88 -3.13 14.40
CA TYR A 660 13.02 -2.41 13.82
C TYR A 660 13.98 -3.34 13.06
N SER A 661 14.15 -4.56 13.55
CA SER A 661 14.91 -5.61 12.83
C SER A 661 14.18 -6.06 11.54
N ALA A 662 12.84 -6.15 11.57
CA ALA A 662 12.05 -6.40 10.38
C ALA A 662 12.13 -5.22 9.38
N ALA A 663 12.21 -3.98 9.86
CA ALA A 663 12.42 -2.81 9.02
C ALA A 663 13.79 -2.83 8.31
N TRP A 664 14.81 -3.34 8.98
CA TRP A 664 16.10 -3.61 8.35
C TRP A 664 15.99 -4.65 7.24
N ASP A 665 15.26 -5.76 7.48
CA ASP A 665 15.01 -6.79 6.46
C ASP A 665 14.23 -6.21 5.24
N ILE A 666 13.30 -5.28 5.48
CA ILE A 666 12.61 -4.52 4.43
C ILE A 666 13.61 -3.70 3.60
N SER A 667 14.47 -2.94 4.24
CA SER A 667 15.45 -2.05 3.58
C SER A 667 16.52 -2.82 2.83
N LYS A 668 17.01 -3.92 3.42
CA LYS A 668 18.16 -4.67 2.90
C LYS A 668 17.78 -5.79 1.95
N ASN A 669 16.72 -6.53 2.25
CA ASN A 669 16.37 -7.79 1.58
C ASN A 669 15.03 -7.72 0.81
N GLY A 670 14.37 -6.56 0.76
CA GLY A 670 13.11 -6.39 0.05
C GLY A 670 11.90 -7.05 0.73
N SER A 671 11.98 -7.36 2.02
CA SER A 671 10.88 -7.98 2.78
C SER A 671 9.71 -7.01 3.02
N THR A 672 8.71 -7.46 3.76
CA THR A 672 7.49 -6.71 4.11
C THR A 672 7.10 -7.05 5.55
N LEU A 673 6.57 -6.09 6.32
CA LEU A 673 6.19 -6.30 7.72
C LEU A 673 4.76 -6.85 7.86
N MET A 674 3.78 -6.26 7.15
CA MET A 674 2.40 -6.74 7.08
C MET A 674 2.27 -7.64 5.85
N ARG A 675 2.36 -8.96 6.06
CA ARG A 675 2.58 -9.98 5.03
C ARG A 675 1.29 -10.75 4.76
N PRO A 676 0.62 -10.57 3.63
CA PRO A 676 -0.47 -11.46 3.22
C PRO A 676 -0.04 -12.92 3.24
N MET A 677 -0.95 -13.82 3.58
CA MET A 677 -0.63 -15.25 3.78
C MET A 677 0.02 -15.92 2.57
N VAL A 678 -0.24 -15.43 1.37
CA VAL A 678 0.39 -15.92 0.12
C VAL A 678 1.91 -15.75 0.10
N MET A 679 2.47 -14.80 0.87
CA MET A 679 3.93 -14.58 0.91
C MET A 679 4.67 -15.72 1.57
N ASP A 680 4.10 -16.29 2.64
CA ASP A 680 4.75 -17.30 3.48
C ASP A 680 4.18 -18.72 3.32
N PHE A 681 2.94 -18.83 2.78
CA PHE A 681 2.17 -20.07 2.72
C PHE A 681 1.53 -20.29 1.34
N SER A 682 2.23 -19.95 0.25
CA SER A 682 1.71 -20.04 -1.13
C SER A 682 1.28 -21.47 -1.54
N ALA A 683 1.80 -22.52 -0.90
CA ALA A 683 1.42 -23.91 -1.12
C ALA A 683 0.20 -24.36 -0.28
N ASP A 684 -0.28 -23.54 0.64
CA ASP A 684 -1.45 -23.81 1.47
C ASP A 684 -2.63 -22.97 0.95
N GLU A 685 -3.44 -23.57 0.08
CA GLU A 685 -4.56 -22.89 -0.58
C GLU A 685 -5.52 -22.25 0.42
N LYS A 686 -5.81 -22.92 1.55
CA LYS A 686 -6.69 -22.37 2.58
C LYS A 686 -6.08 -21.12 3.27
N ALA A 687 -4.76 -21.10 3.45
CA ALA A 687 -4.05 -19.92 3.94
C ALA A 687 -4.11 -18.77 2.92
N VAL A 688 -3.83 -19.05 1.64
CA VAL A 688 -3.84 -18.05 0.56
C VAL A 688 -5.19 -17.35 0.44
N GLN A 689 -6.29 -18.02 0.76
CA GLN A 689 -7.64 -17.47 0.69
C GLN A 689 -8.11 -16.73 1.95
N GLN A 690 -7.22 -16.48 2.94
CA GLN A 690 -7.58 -15.76 4.17
C GLN A 690 -7.49 -14.23 4.00
N PRO A 691 -8.58 -13.49 3.87
CA PRO A 691 -8.56 -12.04 3.62
C PRO A 691 -8.31 -11.20 4.88
N TYR A 692 -8.51 -11.80 6.08
CA TYR A 692 -8.47 -11.10 7.36
C TYR A 692 -7.41 -11.66 8.32
N GLN A 693 -6.46 -12.43 7.80
CA GLN A 693 -5.31 -12.93 8.54
C GLN A 693 -4.02 -12.62 7.79
N TYR A 694 -2.95 -12.34 8.51
CA TYR A 694 -1.66 -12.05 7.89
C TYR A 694 -0.52 -12.31 8.86
N MET A 695 0.70 -12.41 8.35
CA MET A 695 1.90 -12.45 9.18
C MET A 695 2.42 -11.03 9.43
N PHE A 696 2.72 -10.71 10.67
CA PHE A 696 3.44 -9.50 11.06
C PHE A 696 4.91 -9.87 11.32
N GLY A 697 5.79 -9.49 10.39
CA GLY A 697 7.07 -10.15 10.22
C GLY A 697 6.88 -11.59 9.77
N LYS A 698 7.84 -12.47 10.04
CA LYS A 698 7.81 -13.89 9.63
C LYS A 698 7.34 -14.84 10.73
N GLU A 699 7.11 -14.32 11.94
CA GLU A 699 6.91 -15.09 13.16
C GLU A 699 5.51 -14.97 13.76
N LEU A 700 4.83 -13.81 13.60
CA LEU A 700 3.56 -13.51 14.25
C LEU A 700 2.39 -13.56 13.27
N LEU A 701 1.43 -14.47 13.47
CA LEU A 701 0.16 -14.48 12.74
C LEU A 701 -0.85 -13.62 13.52
N ILE A 702 -1.44 -12.65 12.83
CA ILE A 702 -2.42 -11.71 13.37
C ILE A 702 -3.79 -12.04 12.76
N ALA A 703 -4.81 -12.15 13.61
CA ALA A 703 -6.19 -12.37 13.17
C ALA A 703 -7.11 -11.28 13.78
N PRO A 704 -7.26 -10.14 13.10
CA PRO A 704 -8.14 -9.05 13.54
C PRO A 704 -9.59 -9.50 13.74
N VAL A 705 -10.18 -9.11 14.86
CA VAL A 705 -11.61 -9.32 15.13
C VAL A 705 -12.40 -8.25 14.38
N THR A 706 -13.28 -8.66 13.50
CA THR A 706 -14.02 -7.77 12.60
C THR A 706 -15.54 -7.80 12.80
N GLU A 707 -15.99 -8.29 13.96
CA GLU A 707 -17.40 -8.37 14.34
C GLU A 707 -17.61 -7.90 15.77
N ALA A 708 -18.76 -7.23 15.98
CA ALA A 708 -19.12 -6.69 17.27
C ALA A 708 -19.40 -7.79 18.32
N ASN A 709 -19.17 -7.46 19.58
CA ASN A 709 -19.51 -8.29 20.74
C ASN A 709 -18.92 -9.71 20.71
N THR A 710 -17.79 -9.89 20.05
CA THR A 710 -17.15 -11.20 19.85
C THR A 710 -16.08 -11.43 20.92
N THR A 711 -16.13 -12.60 21.60
CA THR A 711 -15.17 -13.02 22.62
C THR A 711 -14.31 -14.22 22.17
N GLU A 712 -14.67 -14.86 21.09
CA GLU A 712 -13.92 -15.93 20.43
C GLU A 712 -13.84 -15.64 18.93
N TRP A 713 -12.74 -16.02 18.29
CA TRP A 713 -12.51 -15.75 16.88
C TRP A 713 -11.95 -16.97 16.14
N GLU A 714 -12.50 -17.28 14.98
CA GLU A 714 -11.95 -18.37 14.15
C GLU A 714 -10.67 -17.96 13.48
N VAL A 715 -9.61 -18.76 13.66
CA VAL A 715 -8.29 -18.54 13.10
C VAL A 715 -7.83 -19.79 12.39
N TYR A 716 -7.51 -19.68 11.10
CA TYR A 716 -6.86 -20.75 10.38
C TYR A 716 -5.35 -20.71 10.65
N LEU A 717 -4.81 -21.81 11.13
CA LEU A 717 -3.38 -22.01 11.38
C LEU A 717 -2.76 -22.71 10.16
N PRO A 718 -1.92 -22.04 9.35
CA PRO A 718 -1.27 -22.67 8.22
C PRO A 718 -0.44 -23.90 8.60
N LYS A 719 -0.22 -24.77 7.61
CA LYS A 719 0.58 -25.98 7.77
C LYS A 719 2.04 -25.67 8.12
N THR A 720 2.40 -25.86 9.37
CA THR A 720 3.75 -25.72 9.93
C THR A 720 3.93 -26.74 11.04
N ALA A 721 5.12 -26.80 11.66
CA ALA A 721 5.39 -27.64 12.83
C ALA A 721 4.53 -27.33 14.07
N GLY A 722 3.96 -26.14 14.14
CA GLY A 722 3.01 -25.72 15.19
C GLY A 722 2.98 -24.22 15.41
N TRP A 723 2.03 -23.82 16.25
CA TRP A 723 1.75 -22.44 16.60
C TRP A 723 1.56 -22.32 18.11
N TYR A 724 1.94 -21.19 18.67
CA TYR A 724 1.73 -20.85 20.07
C TYR A 724 0.79 -19.65 20.19
N ASP A 725 -0.19 -19.74 21.06
CA ASP A 725 -0.98 -18.55 21.45
C ASP A 725 -0.07 -17.58 22.21
N TYR A 726 0.05 -16.35 21.71
CA TYR A 726 0.92 -15.33 22.27
C TYR A 726 0.55 -14.96 23.72
N TRP A 727 -0.74 -15.06 24.05
CA TRP A 727 -1.26 -14.63 25.35
C TRP A 727 -1.23 -15.69 26.43
N THR A 728 -1.28 -16.96 26.05
CA THR A 728 -1.38 -18.08 27.00
C THR A 728 -0.18 -19.03 26.94
N GLY A 729 0.56 -19.03 25.83
CA GLY A 729 1.62 -20.00 25.57
C GLY A 729 1.11 -21.39 25.18
N LYS A 730 -0.21 -21.57 25.02
CA LYS A 730 -0.79 -22.83 24.56
C LYS A 730 -0.36 -23.15 23.14
N ARG A 731 0.06 -24.40 22.90
CA ARG A 731 0.50 -24.86 21.60
C ARG A 731 -0.61 -25.53 20.81
N TYR A 732 -0.64 -25.29 19.48
CA TYR A 732 -1.55 -25.88 18.51
C TYR A 732 -0.76 -26.48 17.33
N ALA A 733 -1.29 -27.53 16.72
CA ALA A 733 -0.76 -28.04 15.45
C ALA A 733 -1.09 -27.10 14.29
N GLY A 734 -0.28 -27.11 13.23
CA GLY A 734 -0.62 -26.44 11.97
C GLY A 734 -1.66 -27.20 11.16
N GLY A 735 -2.22 -26.56 10.12
CA GLY A 735 -3.18 -27.14 9.18
C GLY A 735 -4.61 -27.26 9.71
N GLN A 736 -5.00 -26.47 10.71
CA GLN A 736 -6.33 -26.53 11.32
C GLN A 736 -6.93 -25.14 11.57
N THR A 737 -8.24 -25.08 11.75
CA THR A 737 -8.94 -23.88 12.26
C THR A 737 -9.17 -24.06 13.76
N ILE A 738 -8.88 -23.02 14.52
CA ILE A 738 -9.13 -22.98 15.97
C ILE A 738 -10.12 -21.85 16.31
N LYS A 739 -10.78 -21.96 17.47
CA LYS A 739 -11.43 -20.84 18.12
C LYS A 739 -10.47 -20.23 19.11
N ALA A 740 -9.91 -19.08 18.80
CA ALA A 740 -9.01 -18.34 19.66
C ALA A 740 -9.81 -17.41 20.57
N ALA A 741 -9.40 -17.28 21.84
CA ALA A 741 -10.00 -16.33 22.75
C ALA A 741 -9.75 -14.89 22.28
N ALA A 742 -10.78 -14.07 22.20
CA ALA A 742 -10.74 -12.69 21.73
C ALA A 742 -11.51 -11.75 22.69
N PRO A 743 -11.18 -11.71 23.99
CA PRO A 743 -11.78 -10.72 24.90
C PRO A 743 -11.39 -9.30 24.47
N GLN A 744 -12.06 -8.29 25.00
CA GLN A 744 -11.86 -6.89 24.57
C GLN A 744 -10.47 -6.30 24.90
N ASP A 745 -9.67 -6.94 25.75
CA ASP A 745 -8.34 -6.49 26.12
C ASP A 745 -7.21 -6.98 25.18
N ARG A 746 -7.54 -7.87 24.19
CA ARG A 746 -6.55 -8.46 23.30
C ARG A 746 -7.11 -8.90 21.95
N ILE A 747 -6.25 -9.03 20.99
CA ILE A 747 -6.47 -9.57 19.64
C ILE A 747 -5.84 -10.96 19.56
N PRO A 748 -6.41 -11.95 18.81
CA PRO A 748 -5.74 -13.20 18.55
C PRO A 748 -4.39 -13.00 17.84
N VAL A 749 -3.33 -13.46 18.48
CA VAL A 749 -1.95 -13.48 17.96
C VAL A 749 -1.37 -14.86 18.16
N LEU A 750 -0.89 -15.49 17.09
CA LEU A 750 -0.25 -16.79 17.15
C LEU A 750 1.22 -16.65 16.72
N VAL A 751 2.11 -17.34 17.44
CA VAL A 751 3.54 -17.32 17.15
C VAL A 751 3.95 -18.67 16.55
N LYS A 752 4.65 -18.63 15.42
CA LYS A 752 5.12 -19.83 14.74
C LYS A 752 6.14 -20.58 15.60
N ALA A 753 6.07 -21.91 15.64
CA ALA A 753 7.10 -22.75 16.24
C ALA A 753 8.47 -22.48 15.58
N GLY A 754 9.53 -22.45 16.35
CA GLY A 754 10.86 -22.04 15.93
C GLY A 754 11.14 -20.54 16.09
N ALA A 755 10.12 -19.70 16.33
CA ALA A 755 10.30 -18.25 16.44
C ALA A 755 11.25 -17.87 17.60
N ILE A 756 12.01 -16.80 17.34
CA ILE A 756 12.86 -16.13 18.34
C ILE A 756 12.46 -14.66 18.36
N ILE A 757 11.84 -14.19 19.44
CA ILE A 757 11.30 -12.84 19.55
C ILE A 757 12.04 -12.05 20.64
N PRO A 758 12.80 -11.00 20.28
CA PRO A 758 13.37 -10.08 21.26
C PRO A 758 12.27 -9.16 21.79
N MET A 759 12.21 -9.01 23.12
CA MET A 759 11.28 -8.14 23.82
C MET A 759 12.05 -7.10 24.60
N ALA A 760 11.74 -5.81 24.36
CA ALA A 760 12.27 -4.70 25.16
C ALA A 760 11.49 -4.55 26.47
N LYS A 761 11.99 -3.72 27.39
CA LYS A 761 11.24 -3.27 28.57
C LYS A 761 10.09 -2.35 28.14
N GLU A 762 9.05 -2.27 28.97
CA GLU A 762 7.99 -1.25 28.78
C GLU A 762 8.60 0.16 28.84
N MET A 763 8.17 1.04 27.94
CA MET A 763 8.67 2.42 27.82
C MET A 763 7.58 3.38 27.35
N GLN A 764 7.70 4.66 27.65
CA GLN A 764 6.76 5.70 27.25
C GLN A 764 7.08 6.32 25.87
N TYR A 765 8.31 6.15 25.40
CA TYR A 765 8.78 6.58 24.08
C TYR A 765 10.00 5.77 23.69
N THR A 766 10.31 5.70 22.42
CA THR A 766 11.49 4.99 21.91
C THR A 766 12.76 5.62 22.48
N GLY A 767 13.65 4.78 23.02
CA GLY A 767 14.90 5.23 23.64
C GLY A 767 14.80 5.64 25.12
N GLU A 768 13.60 5.57 25.77
CA GLU A 768 13.46 5.87 27.21
C GLU A 768 14.30 4.93 28.09
N LYS A 769 14.31 3.65 27.76
CA LYS A 769 15.02 2.63 28.53
C LYS A 769 16.26 2.15 27.79
N PRO A 770 17.38 1.94 28.51
CA PRO A 770 18.55 1.33 27.90
C PRO A 770 18.24 -0.11 27.48
N LEU A 771 18.78 -0.51 26.32
CA LEU A 771 18.64 -1.86 25.77
C LEU A 771 19.71 -2.83 26.32
N ASP A 772 20.15 -2.59 27.56
CA ASP A 772 21.19 -3.34 28.27
C ASP A 772 20.72 -4.72 28.75
N THR A 773 19.43 -4.90 28.85
CA THR A 773 18.78 -6.16 29.23
C THR A 773 17.60 -6.40 28.32
N LEU A 774 17.61 -7.52 27.61
CA LEU A 774 16.52 -7.93 26.69
C LEU A 774 16.02 -9.32 27.04
N GLU A 775 14.74 -9.52 26.92
CA GLU A 775 14.10 -10.83 26.97
C GLU A 775 14.14 -11.45 25.56
N ILE A 776 14.62 -12.67 25.45
CA ILE A 776 14.65 -13.44 24.19
C ILE A 776 13.71 -14.63 24.37
N ARG A 777 12.52 -14.53 23.77
CA ARG A 777 11.50 -15.60 23.78
C ARG A 777 11.79 -16.61 22.70
N VAL A 778 11.94 -17.87 23.06
CA VAL A 778 12.18 -19.01 22.15
C VAL A 778 10.96 -19.91 22.17
N TYR A 779 10.38 -20.14 21.00
CA TYR A 779 9.20 -20.97 20.79
C TYR A 779 9.64 -22.30 20.17
N LYS A 780 9.69 -23.37 20.96
CA LYS A 780 10.14 -24.70 20.52
C LYS A 780 9.25 -25.33 19.45
N GLY A 781 9.75 -26.39 18.80
CA GLY A 781 8.97 -27.25 17.89
C GLY A 781 9.38 -27.20 16.44
N ASP A 782 10.28 -26.28 16.08
CA ASP A 782 10.96 -26.22 14.77
C ASP A 782 12.28 -25.46 14.92
N ASN A 783 13.14 -25.56 13.91
CA ASN A 783 14.32 -24.73 13.81
C ASN A 783 13.92 -23.27 13.51
N GLY A 784 14.72 -22.33 14.02
CA GLY A 784 14.46 -20.91 13.78
C GLY A 784 15.71 -20.04 13.78
N SER A 785 15.55 -18.82 13.26
CA SER A 785 16.63 -17.83 13.26
C SER A 785 16.05 -16.43 13.34
N PHE A 786 16.82 -15.51 13.91
CA PHE A 786 16.48 -14.09 13.98
C PHE A 786 17.76 -13.25 13.98
N ASN A 787 17.76 -12.12 13.27
CA ASN A 787 18.86 -11.17 13.29
C ASN A 787 18.42 -9.92 14.04
N LEU A 788 18.96 -9.69 15.22
CA LEU A 788 18.72 -8.47 15.97
C LEU A 788 19.55 -7.34 15.36
N TYR A 789 18.87 -6.35 14.79
CA TYR A 789 19.46 -5.16 14.20
C TYR A 789 19.41 -3.98 15.14
N GLU A 790 20.48 -3.19 15.19
CA GLU A 790 20.53 -1.92 15.91
C GLU A 790 21.48 -0.95 15.20
N ASP A 791 21.10 0.33 15.20
CA ASP A 791 21.89 1.47 14.73
C ASP A 791 21.67 2.69 15.65
N GLU A 792 21.98 3.88 15.16
CA GLU A 792 21.82 5.13 15.89
C GLU A 792 20.35 5.53 16.15
N GLY A 793 19.38 4.83 15.51
CA GLY A 793 17.95 5.13 15.59
C GLY A 793 17.48 6.25 14.66
N ASP A 794 18.38 7.10 14.21
CA ASP A 794 18.17 8.15 13.19
C ASP A 794 19.48 8.37 12.41
N GLY A 795 19.49 9.22 11.36
CA GLY A 795 20.64 9.43 10.49
C GLY A 795 20.86 8.29 9.47
N TYR A 796 21.75 8.54 8.50
CA TYR A 796 21.97 7.64 7.36
C TYR A 796 23.31 6.89 7.42
N HIS A 797 24.00 6.88 8.55
CA HIS A 797 25.27 6.17 8.69
C HIS A 797 25.14 4.65 8.50
N TYR A 798 23.94 4.08 8.70
CA TYR A 798 23.67 2.68 8.42
C TYR A 798 23.91 2.31 6.93
N GLU A 799 23.73 3.22 5.99
CA GLU A 799 24.02 3.01 4.58
C GLU A 799 25.52 2.76 4.33
N LYS A 800 26.38 3.25 5.23
CA LYS A 800 27.82 3.07 5.23
C LYS A 800 28.32 1.97 6.16
N GLY A 801 27.39 1.12 6.67
CA GLY A 801 27.73 0.00 7.53
C GLY A 801 27.81 0.32 9.03
N SER A 802 27.36 1.51 9.47
CA SER A 802 27.31 1.91 10.89
C SER A 802 26.06 1.31 11.56
N TYR A 803 26.11 0.03 11.86
CA TYR A 803 25.06 -0.72 12.57
C TYR A 803 25.62 -2.00 13.18
N THR A 804 24.86 -2.69 14.01
CA THR A 804 25.18 -4.02 14.51
C THR A 804 24.11 -5.03 14.14
N LEU A 805 24.54 -6.26 13.85
CA LEU A 805 23.69 -7.45 13.75
C LEU A 805 24.15 -8.49 14.74
N ILE A 806 23.20 -9.05 15.50
CA ILE A 806 23.42 -10.19 16.40
C ILE A 806 22.54 -11.33 15.90
N PRO A 807 23.10 -12.36 15.26
CA PRO A 807 22.33 -13.50 14.77
C PRO A 807 21.98 -14.46 15.92
N PHE A 808 20.72 -14.87 15.97
CA PHE A 808 20.21 -15.93 16.83
C PHE A 808 19.79 -17.10 15.99
N SER A 809 20.03 -18.33 16.47
CA SER A 809 19.49 -19.53 15.86
C SER A 809 19.10 -20.56 16.92
N TRP A 810 17.92 -21.16 16.73
CA TRP A 810 17.42 -22.26 17.52
C TRP A 810 17.51 -23.56 16.73
N ASN A 811 18.15 -24.58 17.30
CA ASN A 811 18.19 -25.92 16.74
C ASN A 811 17.32 -26.85 17.57
N GLU A 812 16.18 -27.25 17.01
CA GLU A 812 15.19 -28.08 17.71
C GLU A 812 15.73 -29.46 18.05
N LYS A 813 16.52 -30.11 17.17
CA LYS A 813 17.05 -31.43 17.38
C LYS A 813 18.04 -31.48 18.56
N THR A 814 18.92 -30.48 18.67
CA THR A 814 19.94 -30.42 19.73
C THR A 814 19.48 -29.64 20.95
N GLN A 815 18.29 -29.03 20.89
CA GLN A 815 17.74 -28.14 21.94
C GLN A 815 18.76 -27.06 22.33
N THR A 816 19.33 -26.39 21.32
CA THR A 816 20.40 -25.41 21.52
C THR A 816 20.02 -24.07 20.91
N LEU A 817 20.05 -23.00 21.71
CA LEU A 817 20.03 -21.62 21.25
C LEU A 817 21.47 -21.15 21.06
N SER A 818 21.82 -20.78 19.84
CA SER A 818 23.10 -20.14 19.51
C SER A 818 22.91 -18.64 19.33
N ILE A 819 23.71 -17.85 20.01
CA ILE A 819 23.85 -16.41 19.83
C ILE A 819 25.18 -16.21 19.12
N GLY A 820 25.16 -15.77 17.87
CA GLY A 820 26.33 -15.61 17.04
C GLY A 820 27.22 -14.45 17.46
N ALA A 821 28.39 -14.33 16.84
CA ALA A 821 29.21 -13.14 17.01
C ALA A 821 28.52 -11.88 16.48
N ARG A 822 28.63 -10.78 17.24
CA ARG A 822 28.12 -9.49 16.78
C ARG A 822 28.89 -9.04 15.53
N GLN A 823 28.16 -8.63 14.52
CA GLN A 823 28.68 -8.09 13.28
C GLN A 823 28.52 -6.57 13.27
N GLY A 824 29.53 -5.83 12.83
CA GLY A 824 29.49 -4.38 12.70
C GLY A 824 29.59 -3.61 14.02
N THR A 825 29.57 -2.29 13.90
CA THR A 825 29.63 -1.33 15.01
C THR A 825 28.96 -0.02 14.60
N TYR A 826 28.50 0.75 15.59
CA TYR A 826 28.01 2.12 15.40
C TYR A 826 28.36 2.97 16.64
N PRO A 827 28.32 4.31 16.58
CA PRO A 827 28.56 5.13 17.75
C PRO A 827 27.64 4.77 18.93
N ARG A 828 28.21 4.58 20.13
CA ARG A 828 27.51 4.25 21.37
C ARG A 828 26.80 2.86 21.40
N TYR A 829 27.16 1.93 20.50
CA TYR A 829 26.61 0.57 20.61
C TYR A 829 26.99 -0.08 21.96
N LEU A 830 26.13 -0.92 22.48
CA LEU A 830 26.37 -1.62 23.76
C LEU A 830 27.44 -2.71 23.59
N LYS A 831 28.60 -2.54 24.23
CA LYS A 831 29.68 -3.54 24.22
C LYS A 831 29.30 -4.83 24.91
N SER A 832 28.47 -4.73 25.96
CA SER A 832 27.93 -5.85 26.72
C SER A 832 26.47 -5.63 27.06
N ARG A 833 25.67 -6.70 27.09
CA ARG A 833 24.29 -6.71 27.55
C ARG A 833 23.88 -8.04 28.15
N VAL A 834 22.78 -8.07 28.85
CA VAL A 834 22.18 -9.29 29.41
C VAL A 834 21.06 -9.75 28.48
N PHE A 835 21.09 -11.02 28.08
CA PHE A 835 19.94 -11.69 27.46
C PHE A 835 19.31 -12.63 28.49
N ASN A 836 18.05 -12.36 28.83
CA ASN A 836 17.18 -13.24 29.58
C ASN A 836 16.48 -14.20 28.59
N ILE A 837 16.94 -15.45 28.58
CA ILE A 837 16.40 -16.46 27.66
C ILE A 837 15.13 -17.06 28.27
N ILE A 838 14.02 -16.88 27.59
CA ILE A 838 12.71 -17.37 28.00
C ILE A 838 12.31 -18.54 27.09
N MET A 839 12.21 -19.72 27.64
CA MET A 839 11.59 -20.84 26.93
C MET A 839 10.08 -20.74 27.12
N VAL A 840 9.40 -20.39 26.02
CA VAL A 840 7.95 -20.15 26.07
C VAL A 840 7.20 -21.46 26.30
N LYS A 841 6.25 -21.40 27.21
CA LYS A 841 5.29 -22.44 27.56
C LYS A 841 4.03 -21.79 28.16
N GLU A 842 3.03 -22.59 28.48
CA GLU A 842 1.83 -22.08 29.15
C GLU A 842 2.17 -21.24 30.38
N ASN A 843 1.62 -20.03 30.42
CA ASN A 843 1.78 -19.04 31.48
C ASN A 843 3.23 -18.54 31.72
N ASN A 844 4.16 -18.75 30.76
CA ASN A 844 5.51 -18.20 30.87
C ASN A 844 6.01 -17.63 29.53
N GLY A 845 6.46 -16.39 29.52
CA GLY A 845 6.90 -15.68 28.32
C GLY A 845 5.72 -15.30 27.42
N VAL A 846 4.60 -14.90 28.01
CA VAL A 846 3.33 -14.63 27.32
C VAL A 846 2.93 -13.15 27.46
N GLY A 847 2.20 -12.62 26.48
CA GLY A 847 1.67 -11.25 26.49
C GLY A 847 2.76 -10.20 26.74
N VAL A 848 2.39 -9.15 27.48
CA VAL A 848 3.30 -8.03 27.82
C VAL A 848 4.15 -8.30 29.08
N ALA A 849 3.75 -9.24 29.91
CA ALA A 849 4.47 -9.54 31.15
C ALA A 849 5.89 -10.08 30.87
N GLU A 850 6.83 -9.74 31.75
CA GLU A 850 8.17 -10.34 31.71
C GLU A 850 8.09 -11.83 32.06
N GLY A 851 8.75 -12.65 31.22
CA GLY A 851 8.80 -14.10 31.43
C GLY A 851 9.84 -14.50 32.48
N LYS A 852 9.62 -15.65 33.18
CA LYS A 852 10.65 -16.25 34.01
C LYS A 852 11.77 -16.81 33.15
N ALA A 853 12.97 -16.26 33.31
CA ALA A 853 14.12 -16.68 32.55
C ALA A 853 14.51 -18.14 32.83
N PHE A 854 14.71 -18.92 31.78
CA PHE A 854 15.41 -20.21 31.88
C PHE A 854 16.88 -19.97 32.26
N LYS A 855 17.50 -18.97 31.60
CA LYS A 855 18.89 -18.60 31.87
C LYS A 855 19.10 -17.12 31.48
N SER A 856 19.86 -16.42 32.32
CA SER A 856 20.39 -15.08 32.01
C SER A 856 21.86 -15.21 31.60
N VAL A 857 22.24 -14.60 30.49
CA VAL A 857 23.61 -14.63 29.97
C VAL A 857 24.13 -13.25 29.67
N VAL A 858 25.38 -12.98 30.01
CA VAL A 858 26.08 -11.75 29.63
C VAL A 858 26.68 -11.97 28.23
N TYR A 859 26.24 -11.17 27.29
CA TYR A 859 26.73 -11.21 25.91
C TYR A 859 27.68 -10.04 25.66
N THR A 860 28.89 -10.37 25.24
CA THR A 860 30.00 -9.42 24.99
C THR A 860 30.38 -9.33 23.51
N GLY A 861 29.53 -9.81 22.61
CA GLY A 861 29.80 -9.83 21.15
C GLY A 861 30.44 -11.16 20.67
N LYS A 862 30.71 -12.10 21.54
CA LYS A 862 31.26 -13.44 21.21
C LYS A 862 30.16 -14.48 21.10
N VAL A 863 30.42 -15.55 20.37
CA VAL A 863 29.47 -16.68 20.21
C VAL A 863 29.14 -17.31 21.56
N LEU A 864 27.86 -17.54 21.80
CA LEU A 864 27.37 -18.28 22.95
C LEU A 864 26.44 -19.41 22.50
N ASN A 865 26.61 -20.60 23.07
CA ASN A 865 25.69 -21.72 22.86
C ASN A 865 25.03 -22.09 24.18
N ILE A 866 23.72 -22.10 24.21
CA ILE A 866 22.90 -22.35 25.39
C ILE A 866 22.09 -23.60 25.12
N LYS A 867 22.44 -24.67 25.80
CA LYS A 867 21.68 -25.92 25.76
C LYS A 867 20.55 -25.84 26.78
N VAL A 868 19.35 -26.21 26.36
CA VAL A 868 18.10 -26.17 27.13
C VAL A 868 17.76 -27.55 27.66
#